data_49f116957d2d3cafe6afe7691a27a20c
#
_entry.id   49f116957d2d3cafe6afe7691a27a20c
#
_cell.length_a   1.000
_cell.length_b   1.000
_cell.length_c   1.000
_cell.angle_alpha   90.00
_cell.angle_beta   90.00
_cell.angle_gamma   90.00
#
_symmetry.space_group_name_H-M   'P 1'
#
loop_
_entity.id
_entity.type
_entity.pdbx_description
1 polymer ?
#
loop_
_entity_poly.entity_id
_entity_poly.type
_entity_poly.pdbx_seq_one_letter_code
_entity_poly.pdbx_strand_id
1 'polypeptide(L)'
;MSILDYRRQFIEGLGFGLDRFQLDAIEAVDKRVNVLVSAPTGAGKTLVANYAIGRELEREQRTFYTTPLKALSNQKYHELCELYGSSRVGLLTGDTSINRTASVVVMTTEVLRNMLLTESDQLTTLGLVVLDEVHFLQDPFRGGVWEEVLILTPAAVRFVALSATIGNATFLGQWLNEVRGPTTVIVELTRPIQLHNHIAVMKRGEPYAEIHDLLDGPRLSNEARRIDNLMKSSRRFRPGAKWQGSKSSAPPPPFRAPRRSELMQALEREDLLPVIVFIFSRAACDDAVHQLRRDGLLFTKPEERREIEAIAEARLLDFSHDDLQALEYADFVDALRRGIAMHHAGMVPAFREIVETCFERNLLAVVFATETLALGVNMPARSVALERFTKYSDAGRQFLTSAEYAQMTGRAGRRGLDDEGHAIVCFASDLALHDVGRVALAPPADLHSSFRPTYNFTANLINHFDYETALDVVQRSFAQFENDRRPAGHRRPLTDQMIARHHVLEELGYAEGWRLSPEGQLLRSIYHECDLLIAESISAGVFEDLEPAALAGLLSCFVYESKRSSRATNAAKQVSTKKKRVHHDRLGQERRVSITERLREINVISATVREVEERYRVPHFKEPDGHFATIIAAWARGATLGTVLDLADAEIGQTSPGDFVRNAKQVADLCEQLGRMRHLTDVADVALEARDAVLRSVVAGASTVHPRE
;
A
#
# COMPACT_ATOMS: atom_id res chain seq x y z
N MET A 1 4.98 16.57 -36.48
CA MET A 1 6.30 15.89 -36.65
C MET A 1 6.08 14.46 -37.13
N SER A 2 6.99 13.89 -38.01
CA SER A 2 6.84 12.47 -38.34
C SER A 2 7.11 11.58 -37.13
N ILE A 3 6.58 10.33 -37.13
CA ILE A 3 6.80 9.38 -36.04
C ILE A 3 8.30 9.13 -35.83
N LEU A 4 9.03 8.99 -36.94
CA LEU A 4 10.48 8.71 -36.89
C LEU A 4 11.29 9.91 -36.39
N ASP A 5 10.88 11.13 -36.72
CA ASP A 5 11.57 12.35 -36.26
C ASP A 5 11.36 12.54 -34.77
N TYR A 6 10.12 12.33 -34.24
CA TYR A 6 9.84 12.40 -32.82
C TYR A 6 10.63 11.35 -32.04
N ARG A 7 10.61 10.08 -32.52
CA ARG A 7 11.37 9.00 -31.86
C ARG A 7 12.85 9.34 -31.79
N ARG A 8 13.44 9.84 -32.89
CA ARG A 8 14.85 10.25 -32.93
C ARG A 8 15.12 11.36 -31.93
N GLN A 9 14.34 12.42 -31.95
CA GLN A 9 14.50 13.55 -31.04
C GLN A 9 14.37 13.13 -29.58
N PHE A 10 13.40 12.26 -29.26
CA PHE A 10 13.23 11.74 -27.91
C PHE A 10 14.45 10.95 -27.45
N ILE A 11 14.96 10.02 -28.28
CA ILE A 11 16.13 9.19 -27.96
C ILE A 11 17.39 10.06 -27.82
N GLU A 12 17.64 10.99 -28.73
CA GLU A 12 18.78 11.90 -28.68
C GLU A 12 18.76 12.79 -27.44
N GLY A 13 17.56 13.18 -26.97
CA GLY A 13 17.37 14.00 -25.76
C GLY A 13 17.66 13.28 -24.44
N LEU A 14 17.75 11.95 -24.43
CA LEU A 14 17.95 11.18 -23.19
C LEU A 14 19.40 11.19 -22.68
N GLY A 15 20.38 11.41 -23.54
CA GLY A 15 21.81 11.38 -23.17
C GLY A 15 22.37 9.98 -22.80
N PHE A 16 21.58 8.91 -22.94
CA PHE A 16 21.99 7.51 -22.70
C PHE A 16 21.29 6.57 -23.69
N GLY A 17 21.86 5.37 -23.85
CA GLY A 17 21.32 4.34 -24.74
C GLY A 17 20.10 3.62 -24.13
N LEU A 18 19.16 3.23 -24.99
CA LEU A 18 17.98 2.48 -24.59
C LEU A 18 18.26 0.98 -24.58
N ASP A 19 17.66 0.29 -23.62
CA ASP A 19 17.62 -1.17 -23.57
C ASP A 19 16.70 -1.72 -24.68
N ARG A 20 16.93 -2.95 -25.10
CA ARG A 20 16.18 -3.59 -26.18
C ARG A 20 14.67 -3.59 -25.92
N PHE A 21 14.25 -3.95 -24.70
CA PHE A 21 12.84 -3.96 -24.34
C PHE A 21 12.17 -2.59 -24.42
N GLN A 22 12.93 -1.50 -24.14
CA GLN A 22 12.43 -0.12 -24.24
C GLN A 22 12.22 0.25 -25.71
N LEU A 23 13.14 -0.12 -26.60
CA LEU A 23 12.98 0.10 -28.03
C LEU A 23 11.79 -0.66 -28.62
N ASP A 24 11.63 -1.93 -28.24
CA ASP A 24 10.51 -2.76 -28.67
C ASP A 24 9.16 -2.18 -28.16
N ALA A 25 9.13 -1.64 -26.94
CA ALA A 25 7.96 -0.99 -26.37
C ALA A 25 7.61 0.34 -27.08
N ILE A 26 8.59 1.17 -27.36
CA ILE A 26 8.45 2.40 -28.15
C ILE A 26 7.89 2.09 -29.55
N GLU A 27 8.39 1.05 -30.19
CA GLU A 27 7.88 0.60 -31.49
C GLU A 27 6.41 0.18 -31.42
N ALA A 28 6.00 -0.52 -30.35
CA ALA A 28 4.62 -0.92 -30.14
C ALA A 28 3.71 0.31 -29.89
N VAL A 29 4.15 1.30 -29.12
CA VAL A 29 3.44 2.59 -28.95
C VAL A 29 3.23 3.29 -30.29
N ASP A 30 4.22 3.33 -31.16
CA ASP A 30 4.12 3.94 -32.48
C ASP A 30 3.13 3.22 -33.39
N LYS A 31 2.99 1.89 -33.28
CA LYS A 31 1.99 1.08 -33.98
C LYS A 31 0.57 1.30 -33.46
N ARG A 32 0.41 2.10 -32.40
CA ARG A 32 -0.88 2.41 -31.78
C ARG A 32 -1.63 1.19 -31.22
N VAL A 33 -0.90 0.21 -30.73
CA VAL A 33 -1.47 -0.94 -29.99
C VAL A 33 -1.33 -0.73 -28.49
N ASN A 34 -2.08 -1.48 -27.69
CA ASN A 34 -1.86 -1.53 -26.25
C ASN A 34 -0.52 -2.17 -25.95
N VAL A 35 0.13 -1.74 -24.89
CA VAL A 35 1.46 -2.24 -24.51
C VAL A 35 1.45 -2.69 -23.06
N LEU A 36 1.87 -3.93 -22.81
CA LEU A 36 2.15 -4.44 -21.48
C LEU A 36 3.66 -4.64 -21.34
N VAL A 37 4.29 -3.93 -20.42
CA VAL A 37 5.70 -4.08 -20.09
C VAL A 37 5.84 -4.74 -18.71
N SER A 38 6.36 -5.95 -18.69
CA SER A 38 6.73 -6.69 -17.47
C SER A 38 8.26 -6.70 -17.36
N ALA A 39 8.82 -5.93 -16.45
CA ALA A 39 10.27 -5.79 -16.28
C ALA A 39 10.64 -5.55 -14.81
N PRO A 40 11.89 -5.86 -14.38
CA PRO A 40 12.32 -5.65 -13.01
C PRO A 40 12.16 -4.20 -12.56
N THR A 41 12.05 -4.00 -11.25
CA THR A 41 12.09 -2.64 -10.66
C THR A 41 13.44 -2.01 -10.98
N GLY A 42 13.44 -0.71 -11.30
CA GLY A 42 14.65 0.01 -11.71
C GLY A 42 15.08 -0.19 -13.18
N ALA A 43 14.41 -1.05 -13.97
CA ALA A 43 14.73 -1.26 -15.39
C ALA A 43 14.41 -0.05 -16.30
N GLY A 44 13.72 0.99 -15.77
CA GLY A 44 13.39 2.17 -16.56
C GLY A 44 12.11 2.02 -17.39
N LYS A 45 11.12 1.27 -16.90
CA LYS A 45 9.79 1.12 -17.53
C LYS A 45 9.08 2.45 -17.77
N THR A 46 9.24 3.40 -16.84
CA THR A 46 8.64 4.75 -16.89
C THR A 46 8.98 5.50 -18.18
N LEU A 47 10.15 5.24 -18.78
CA LEU A 47 10.55 5.87 -20.02
C LEU A 47 9.61 5.55 -21.19
N VAL A 48 9.05 4.34 -21.22
CA VAL A 48 8.03 3.94 -22.20
C VAL A 48 6.76 4.76 -22.04
N ALA A 49 6.33 4.97 -20.79
CA ALA A 49 5.19 5.83 -20.50
C ALA A 49 5.47 7.30 -20.91
N ASN A 50 6.65 7.83 -20.57
CA ASN A 50 7.04 9.18 -20.97
C ASN A 50 7.01 9.34 -22.49
N TYR A 51 7.55 8.38 -23.25
CA TYR A 51 7.46 8.40 -24.70
C TYR A 51 6.01 8.44 -25.18
N ALA A 52 5.16 7.56 -24.63
CA ALA A 52 3.76 7.47 -25.02
C ALA A 52 2.97 8.77 -24.69
N ILE A 53 3.22 9.37 -23.52
CA ILE A 53 2.63 10.66 -23.14
C ILE A 53 3.01 11.75 -24.16
N GLY A 54 4.29 11.89 -24.49
CA GLY A 54 4.75 12.89 -25.45
C GLY A 54 4.12 12.69 -26.84
N ARG A 55 3.92 11.43 -27.26
CA ARG A 55 3.21 11.13 -28.52
C ARG A 55 1.74 11.55 -28.50
N GLU A 56 1.05 11.45 -27.37
CA GLU A 56 -0.34 11.91 -27.27
C GLU A 56 -0.42 13.43 -27.17
N LEU A 57 0.52 14.08 -26.49
CA LEU A 57 0.61 15.54 -26.46
C LEU A 57 0.77 16.15 -27.86
N GLU A 58 1.56 15.52 -28.76
CA GLU A 58 1.66 15.95 -30.17
C GLU A 58 0.34 15.81 -30.95
N ARG A 59 -0.56 14.95 -30.49
CA ARG A 59 -1.86 14.71 -31.10
C ARG A 59 -2.99 15.53 -30.45
N GLU A 60 -2.64 16.37 -29.50
CA GLU A 60 -3.59 17.13 -28.70
C GLU A 60 -4.60 16.25 -27.95
N GLN A 61 -4.19 15.00 -27.63
CA GLN A 61 -4.97 14.04 -26.84
C GLN A 61 -4.54 14.10 -25.38
N ARG A 62 -5.49 13.88 -24.49
CA ARG A 62 -5.21 13.79 -23.04
C ARG A 62 -4.65 12.43 -22.68
N THR A 63 -3.83 12.43 -21.64
CA THR A 63 -3.32 11.22 -21.02
C THR A 63 -3.62 11.21 -19.53
N PHE A 64 -4.12 10.09 -19.03
CA PHE A 64 -4.22 9.84 -17.59
C PHE A 64 -3.13 8.87 -17.16
N TYR A 65 -2.34 9.28 -16.18
CA TYR A 65 -1.31 8.45 -15.56
C TYR A 65 -1.80 7.97 -14.20
N THR A 66 -2.04 6.67 -14.06
CA THR A 66 -2.57 6.13 -12.81
C THR A 66 -1.50 5.39 -12.02
N THR A 67 -1.55 5.54 -10.70
CA THR A 67 -0.69 4.84 -9.76
C THR A 67 -1.52 4.20 -8.63
N PRO A 68 -1.00 3.15 -7.96
CA PRO A 68 -1.74 2.50 -6.88
C PRO A 68 -1.80 3.30 -5.58
N LEU A 69 -0.93 4.27 -5.40
CA LEU A 69 -0.75 4.97 -4.13
C LEU A 69 -0.61 6.48 -4.34
N LYS A 70 -1.21 7.26 -3.45
CA LYS A 70 -1.13 8.73 -3.47
C LYS A 70 0.32 9.24 -3.47
N ALA A 71 1.21 8.65 -2.69
CA ALA A 71 2.62 9.05 -2.64
C ALA A 71 3.30 8.92 -4.00
N LEU A 72 3.02 7.82 -4.73
CA LEU A 72 3.50 7.65 -6.10
C LEU A 72 2.88 8.66 -7.07
N SER A 73 1.58 8.99 -6.89
CA SER A 73 0.95 10.03 -7.71
C SER A 73 1.64 11.37 -7.51
N ASN A 74 1.94 11.76 -6.28
CA ASN A 74 2.64 13.01 -5.98
C ASN A 74 4.04 13.04 -6.59
N GLN A 75 4.83 11.97 -6.39
CA GLN A 75 6.16 11.86 -6.97
C GLN A 75 6.10 11.95 -8.51
N LYS A 76 5.20 11.21 -9.14
CA LYS A 76 5.04 11.19 -10.59
C LYS A 76 4.57 12.54 -11.14
N TYR A 77 3.71 13.25 -10.40
CA TYR A 77 3.30 14.58 -10.74
C TYR A 77 4.49 15.54 -10.85
N HIS A 78 5.40 15.53 -9.86
CA HIS A 78 6.60 16.37 -9.89
C HIS A 78 7.52 16.00 -11.05
N GLU A 79 7.81 14.71 -11.24
CA GLU A 79 8.63 14.23 -12.36
C GLU A 79 8.07 14.68 -13.73
N LEU A 80 6.74 14.59 -13.92
CA LEU A 80 6.10 14.99 -15.17
C LEU A 80 6.02 16.51 -15.32
N CYS A 81 5.91 17.27 -14.22
CA CYS A 81 6.01 18.72 -14.25
C CYS A 81 7.40 19.21 -14.72
N GLU A 82 8.47 18.53 -14.29
CA GLU A 82 9.83 18.82 -14.76
C GLU A 82 9.99 18.52 -16.27
N LEU A 83 9.37 17.45 -16.76
CA LEU A 83 9.46 17.04 -18.17
C LEU A 83 8.59 17.87 -19.12
N TYR A 84 7.35 18.20 -18.73
CA TYR A 84 6.36 18.78 -19.63
C TYR A 84 5.89 20.20 -19.24
N GLY A 85 6.32 20.68 -18.08
CA GLY A 85 5.90 21.96 -17.51
C GLY A 85 4.61 21.84 -16.68
N SER A 86 4.54 22.56 -15.57
CA SER A 86 3.41 22.53 -14.61
C SER A 86 2.06 22.95 -15.21
N SER A 87 2.06 23.77 -16.29
CA SER A 87 0.84 24.16 -16.98
C SER A 87 0.15 23.01 -17.73
N ARG A 88 0.90 21.97 -18.12
CA ARG A 88 0.39 20.82 -18.88
C ARG A 88 0.09 19.60 -18.00
N VAL A 89 0.51 19.63 -16.75
CA VAL A 89 0.37 18.49 -15.83
C VAL A 89 -0.60 18.84 -14.70
N GLY A 90 -1.47 17.91 -14.38
CA GLY A 90 -2.41 17.99 -13.27
C GLY A 90 -2.24 16.83 -12.30
N LEU A 91 -2.75 16.99 -11.08
CA LEU A 91 -2.81 15.95 -10.06
C LEU A 91 -4.23 15.82 -9.54
N LEU A 92 -4.74 14.59 -9.48
CA LEU A 92 -6.06 14.31 -8.97
C LEU A 92 -6.02 13.06 -8.07
N THR A 93 -6.12 13.28 -6.77
CA THR A 93 -6.20 12.24 -5.74
C THR A 93 -7.46 12.42 -4.90
N GLY A 94 -7.75 11.56 -3.94
CA GLY A 94 -8.93 11.67 -3.10
C GLY A 94 -9.09 13.03 -2.41
N ASP A 95 -7.97 13.64 -2.02
CA ASP A 95 -7.90 14.89 -1.23
C ASP A 95 -7.16 16.03 -1.91
N THR A 96 -6.63 15.85 -3.12
CA THR A 96 -5.85 16.87 -3.85
C THR A 96 -6.34 16.99 -5.28
N SER A 97 -6.58 18.22 -5.73
CA SER A 97 -7.01 18.52 -7.09
C SER A 97 -6.24 19.74 -7.63
N ILE A 98 -5.28 19.50 -8.52
CA ILE A 98 -4.45 20.52 -9.17
C ILE A 98 -4.65 20.39 -10.68
N ASN A 99 -4.99 21.47 -11.37
CA ASN A 99 -5.11 21.54 -12.84
C ASN A 99 -5.83 20.33 -13.48
N ARG A 100 -7.08 20.05 -13.08
CA ARG A 100 -7.89 18.91 -13.52
C ARG A 100 -8.05 18.78 -15.04
N THR A 101 -7.97 19.88 -15.75
CA THR A 101 -8.14 19.95 -17.21
C THR A 101 -6.84 19.86 -17.99
N ALA A 102 -5.72 19.63 -17.31
CA ALA A 102 -4.41 19.48 -17.93
C ALA A 102 -4.39 18.37 -19.00
N SER A 103 -3.47 18.51 -19.95
CA SER A 103 -3.27 17.50 -21.00
C SER A 103 -2.77 16.15 -20.43
N VAL A 104 -2.01 16.19 -19.34
CA VAL A 104 -1.56 15.01 -18.60
C VAL A 104 -2.08 15.12 -17.17
N VAL A 105 -2.86 14.16 -16.70
CA VAL A 105 -3.34 14.14 -15.32
C VAL A 105 -2.86 12.91 -14.62
N VAL A 106 -2.09 13.10 -13.56
CA VAL A 106 -1.68 12.03 -12.65
C VAL A 106 -2.77 11.80 -11.61
N MET A 107 -3.14 10.55 -11.38
CA MET A 107 -4.21 10.22 -10.43
C MET A 107 -4.03 8.83 -9.83
N THR A 108 -4.76 8.55 -8.75
CA THR A 108 -4.87 7.17 -8.30
C THR A 108 -5.85 6.39 -9.18
N THR A 109 -5.67 5.07 -9.26
CA THR A 109 -6.51 4.22 -10.13
C THR A 109 -7.98 4.26 -9.73
N GLU A 110 -8.28 4.42 -8.44
CA GLU A 110 -9.64 4.57 -7.92
C GLU A 110 -10.33 5.85 -8.43
N VAL A 111 -9.57 6.94 -8.55
CA VAL A 111 -10.11 8.19 -9.09
C VAL A 111 -10.52 8.01 -10.54
N LEU A 112 -9.69 7.35 -11.36
CA LEU A 112 -10.06 7.05 -12.75
C LEU A 112 -11.31 6.14 -12.81
N ARG A 113 -11.36 5.08 -11.99
CA ARG A 113 -12.53 4.21 -11.91
C ARG A 113 -13.81 5.01 -11.62
N ASN A 114 -13.75 5.92 -10.64
CA ASN A 114 -14.90 6.74 -10.27
C ASN A 114 -15.32 7.68 -11.41
N MET A 115 -14.36 8.25 -12.16
CA MET A 115 -14.65 9.08 -13.34
C MET A 115 -15.31 8.27 -14.45
N LEU A 116 -14.91 7.02 -14.67
CA LEU A 116 -15.51 6.13 -15.66
C LEU A 116 -16.96 5.78 -15.30
N LEU A 117 -17.24 5.54 -14.02
CA LEU A 117 -18.58 5.24 -13.51
C LEU A 117 -19.50 6.47 -13.45
N THR A 118 -18.96 7.69 -13.47
CA THR A 118 -19.77 8.93 -13.49
C THR A 118 -19.88 9.56 -14.87
N GLU A 119 -19.42 8.87 -15.93
CA GLU A 119 -19.43 9.37 -17.30
C GLU A 119 -18.89 10.80 -17.45
N SER A 120 -17.75 11.04 -16.83
CA SER A 120 -17.14 12.37 -16.79
C SER A 120 -16.82 12.91 -18.20
N ASP A 121 -17.23 14.15 -18.51
CA ASP A 121 -16.88 14.85 -19.75
C ASP A 121 -15.38 14.91 -20.02
N GLN A 122 -14.56 14.73 -18.96
CA GLN A 122 -13.10 14.72 -19.06
C GLN A 122 -12.54 13.52 -19.84
N LEU A 123 -13.37 12.50 -20.14
CA LEU A 123 -13.00 11.32 -20.92
C LEU A 123 -13.04 11.56 -22.43
N THR A 124 -13.70 12.62 -22.90
CA THR A 124 -14.00 12.87 -24.34
C THR A 124 -12.74 12.99 -25.20
N THR A 125 -11.68 13.58 -24.65
CA THR A 125 -10.39 13.79 -25.34
C THR A 125 -9.30 12.85 -24.87
N LEU A 126 -9.65 11.83 -24.08
CA LEU A 126 -8.71 10.85 -23.54
C LEU A 126 -8.22 9.92 -24.66
N GLY A 127 -6.93 9.92 -24.93
CA GLY A 127 -6.29 9.05 -25.93
C GLY A 127 -5.47 7.92 -25.35
N LEU A 128 -4.98 8.11 -24.11
CA LEU A 128 -4.08 7.17 -23.46
C LEU A 128 -4.32 7.08 -21.94
N VAL A 129 -4.29 5.87 -21.43
CA VAL A 129 -4.16 5.60 -19.99
C VAL A 129 -2.84 4.86 -19.75
N VAL A 130 -2.00 5.42 -18.88
CA VAL A 130 -0.86 4.71 -18.33
C VAL A 130 -1.30 4.08 -17.01
N LEU A 131 -1.26 2.74 -16.96
CA LEU A 131 -1.50 1.98 -15.73
C LEU A 131 -0.14 1.59 -15.14
N ASP A 132 0.30 2.32 -14.14
CA ASP A 132 1.54 1.97 -13.45
C ASP A 132 1.28 0.92 -12.38
N GLU A 133 2.28 0.05 -12.15
CA GLU A 133 2.24 -1.03 -11.18
C GLU A 133 1.02 -1.98 -11.34
N VAL A 134 0.75 -2.44 -12.57
CA VAL A 134 -0.40 -3.32 -12.89
C VAL A 134 -0.44 -4.60 -12.04
N HIS A 135 0.69 -5.04 -11.50
CA HIS A 135 0.71 -6.20 -10.61
C HIS A 135 -0.09 -5.99 -9.30
N PHE A 136 -0.50 -4.76 -8.96
CA PHE A 136 -1.48 -4.49 -7.91
C PHE A 136 -2.88 -5.06 -8.18
N LEU A 137 -3.17 -5.50 -9.40
CA LEU A 137 -4.38 -6.26 -9.73
C LEU A 137 -4.61 -7.48 -8.81
N GLN A 138 -3.54 -8.04 -8.23
CA GLN A 138 -3.63 -9.11 -7.24
C GLN A 138 -3.85 -8.65 -5.79
N ASP A 139 -3.86 -7.33 -5.50
CA ASP A 139 -4.12 -6.83 -4.15
C ASP A 139 -5.51 -7.24 -3.68
N PRO A 140 -5.64 -7.93 -2.52
CA PRO A 140 -6.91 -8.50 -2.07
C PRO A 140 -8.04 -7.48 -1.87
N PHE A 141 -7.71 -6.23 -1.60
CA PHE A 141 -8.67 -5.17 -1.27
C PHE A 141 -8.93 -4.23 -2.43
N ARG A 142 -7.91 -3.94 -3.23
CA ARG A 142 -7.94 -2.88 -4.23
C ARG A 142 -7.77 -3.36 -5.67
N GLY A 143 -7.29 -4.59 -5.88
CA GLY A 143 -6.90 -5.08 -7.19
C GLY A 143 -8.03 -5.09 -8.22
N GLY A 144 -9.28 -5.31 -7.81
CA GLY A 144 -10.44 -5.28 -8.70
C GLY A 144 -10.61 -3.94 -9.45
N VAL A 145 -10.15 -2.84 -8.88
CA VAL A 145 -10.23 -1.50 -9.50
C VAL A 145 -9.46 -1.43 -10.83
N TRP A 146 -8.33 -2.14 -10.95
CA TRP A 146 -7.57 -2.20 -12.20
C TRP A 146 -8.35 -2.88 -13.32
N GLU A 147 -9.07 -3.95 -13.01
CA GLU A 147 -9.91 -4.64 -13.97
C GLU A 147 -11.10 -3.78 -14.40
N GLU A 148 -11.76 -3.13 -13.43
CA GLU A 148 -12.85 -2.19 -13.73
C GLU A 148 -12.39 -1.08 -14.68
N VAL A 149 -11.23 -0.46 -14.42
CA VAL A 149 -10.64 0.56 -15.30
C VAL A 149 -10.39 0.00 -16.70
N LEU A 150 -9.77 -1.18 -16.79
CA LEU A 150 -9.46 -1.80 -18.07
C LEU A 150 -10.71 -2.14 -18.87
N ILE A 151 -11.78 -2.59 -18.23
CA ILE A 151 -13.02 -3.01 -18.89
C ILE A 151 -13.89 -1.81 -19.26
N LEU A 152 -14.04 -0.82 -18.36
CA LEU A 152 -14.96 0.30 -18.50
C LEU A 152 -14.43 1.44 -19.37
N THR A 153 -13.10 1.57 -19.52
CA THR A 153 -12.52 2.63 -20.36
C THR A 153 -12.98 2.50 -21.80
N PRO A 154 -13.36 3.59 -22.50
CA PRO A 154 -13.80 3.56 -23.89
C PRO A 154 -12.80 2.82 -24.82
N ALA A 155 -13.32 2.06 -25.79
CA ALA A 155 -12.49 1.20 -26.66
C ALA A 155 -11.44 1.96 -27.49
N ALA A 156 -11.67 3.23 -27.80
CA ALA A 156 -10.75 4.10 -28.53
C ALA A 156 -9.49 4.47 -27.74
N VAL A 157 -9.56 4.40 -26.39
CA VAL A 157 -8.45 4.75 -25.49
C VAL A 157 -7.46 3.61 -25.41
N ARG A 158 -6.18 3.91 -25.57
CA ARG A 158 -5.10 2.91 -25.50
C ARG A 158 -4.51 2.84 -24.11
N PHE A 159 -3.82 1.74 -23.84
CA PHE A 159 -3.16 1.50 -22.59
C PHE A 159 -1.66 1.28 -22.78
N VAL A 160 -0.88 1.87 -21.86
CA VAL A 160 0.49 1.47 -21.55
C VAL A 160 0.48 0.97 -20.12
N ALA A 161 0.55 -0.34 -19.96
CA ALA A 161 0.52 -1.04 -18.67
C ALA A 161 1.94 -1.40 -18.24
N LEU A 162 2.39 -0.89 -17.11
CA LEU A 162 3.72 -1.12 -16.54
C LEU A 162 3.61 -2.02 -15.31
N SER A 163 4.41 -3.07 -15.28
CA SER A 163 4.41 -4.05 -14.19
C SER A 163 5.82 -4.39 -13.73
N ALA A 164 5.97 -4.74 -12.45
CA ALA A 164 7.10 -5.55 -12.03
C ALA A 164 7.11 -6.88 -12.80
N THR A 165 8.18 -7.65 -12.68
CA THR A 165 8.29 -8.95 -13.36
C THR A 165 7.22 -9.92 -12.82
N ILE A 166 6.39 -10.45 -13.71
CA ILE A 166 5.33 -11.44 -13.41
C ILE A 166 5.54 -12.70 -14.27
N GLY A 167 5.27 -13.87 -13.69
CA GLY A 167 5.50 -15.16 -14.33
C GLY A 167 4.61 -15.41 -15.54
N ASN A 168 3.37 -14.98 -15.46
CA ASN A 168 2.35 -15.20 -16.48
C ASN A 168 2.01 -13.95 -17.32
N ALA A 169 3.00 -13.08 -17.61
CA ALA A 169 2.79 -11.84 -18.38
C ALA A 169 2.08 -12.09 -19.73
N THR A 170 2.45 -13.18 -20.43
CA THR A 170 1.80 -13.56 -21.69
C THR A 170 0.33 -13.90 -21.50
N PHE A 171 -0.04 -14.55 -20.41
CA PHE A 171 -1.42 -14.89 -20.07
C PHE A 171 -2.25 -13.63 -19.78
N LEU A 172 -1.70 -12.70 -19.00
CA LEU A 172 -2.32 -11.37 -18.79
C LEU A 172 -2.48 -10.63 -20.12
N GLY A 173 -1.47 -10.69 -21.00
CA GLY A 173 -1.52 -10.07 -22.33
C GLY A 173 -2.58 -10.68 -23.24
N GLN A 174 -2.85 -11.98 -23.16
CA GLN A 174 -3.95 -12.63 -23.88
C GLN A 174 -5.29 -12.07 -23.43
N TRP A 175 -5.53 -11.93 -22.13
CA TRP A 175 -6.71 -11.29 -21.61
C TRP A 175 -6.85 -9.85 -22.09
N LEU A 176 -5.78 -9.05 -21.98
CA LEU A 176 -5.79 -7.67 -22.48
C LEU A 176 -6.12 -7.59 -23.97
N ASN A 177 -5.61 -8.53 -24.77
CA ASN A 177 -5.93 -8.59 -26.20
C ASN A 177 -7.40 -8.92 -26.46
N GLU A 178 -8.03 -9.78 -25.66
CA GLU A 178 -9.46 -10.08 -25.75
C GLU A 178 -10.32 -8.85 -25.35
N VAL A 179 -9.94 -8.14 -24.29
CA VAL A 179 -10.75 -7.06 -23.72
C VAL A 179 -10.51 -5.71 -24.39
N ARG A 180 -9.26 -5.43 -24.80
CA ARG A 180 -8.83 -4.10 -25.30
C ARG A 180 -8.37 -4.11 -26.76
N GLY A 181 -8.38 -5.27 -27.42
CA GLY A 181 -7.85 -5.44 -28.76
C GLY A 181 -6.32 -5.55 -28.80
N PRO A 182 -5.69 -5.34 -29.96
CA PRO A 182 -4.28 -5.64 -30.19
C PRO A 182 -3.37 -5.13 -29.07
N THR A 183 -2.67 -6.07 -28.42
CA THR A 183 -1.81 -5.80 -27.28
C THR A 183 -0.43 -6.45 -27.51
N THR A 184 0.63 -5.67 -27.40
CA THR A 184 2.01 -6.17 -27.44
C THR A 184 2.50 -6.39 -26.00
N VAL A 185 2.97 -7.61 -25.73
CA VAL A 185 3.54 -7.97 -24.43
C VAL A 185 5.06 -7.97 -24.55
N ILE A 186 5.71 -7.23 -23.67
CA ILE A 186 7.16 -7.11 -23.63
C ILE A 186 7.61 -7.57 -22.25
N VAL A 187 8.46 -8.58 -22.23
CA VAL A 187 8.96 -9.19 -20.99
C VAL A 187 10.47 -9.04 -20.95
N GLU A 188 10.96 -8.38 -19.90
CA GLU A 188 12.37 -8.33 -19.57
C GLU A 188 12.59 -9.01 -18.22
N LEU A 189 13.47 -9.98 -18.17
CA LEU A 189 13.80 -10.72 -16.96
C LEU A 189 15.15 -10.31 -16.37
N THR A 190 15.99 -9.72 -17.21
CA THR A 190 17.34 -9.30 -16.83
C THR A 190 17.28 -8.02 -15.99
N ARG A 191 17.89 -8.04 -14.83
CA ARG A 191 18.04 -6.84 -14.02
C ARG A 191 19.10 -5.92 -14.64
N PRO A 192 18.88 -4.58 -14.66
CA PRO A 192 19.87 -3.64 -15.16
C PRO A 192 21.15 -3.62 -14.32
N ILE A 193 21.03 -3.93 -13.04
CA ILE A 193 22.14 -4.05 -12.08
C ILE A 193 22.12 -5.46 -11.53
N GLN A 194 23.23 -6.18 -11.64
CA GLN A 194 23.37 -7.54 -11.15
C GLN A 194 23.15 -7.59 -9.64
N LEU A 195 22.38 -8.58 -9.17
CA LEU A 195 22.11 -8.78 -7.75
C LEU A 195 22.97 -9.93 -7.22
N HIS A 196 23.79 -9.62 -6.22
CA HIS A 196 24.56 -10.59 -5.47
C HIS A 196 23.82 -10.94 -4.17
N ASN A 197 23.66 -12.24 -3.93
CA ASN A 197 22.96 -12.74 -2.75
C ASN A 197 23.98 -13.21 -1.71
N HIS A 198 23.87 -12.68 -0.48
CA HIS A 198 24.80 -12.93 0.60
C HIS A 198 24.09 -13.44 1.85
N ILE A 199 24.89 -14.03 2.74
CA ILE A 199 24.50 -14.39 4.11
C ILE A 199 25.41 -13.68 5.09
N ALA A 200 24.83 -12.95 6.04
CA ALA A 200 25.56 -12.34 7.16
C ALA A 200 25.52 -13.25 8.37
N VAL A 201 26.67 -13.62 8.89
CA VAL A 201 26.82 -14.51 10.04
C VAL A 201 27.78 -13.93 11.07
N MET A 202 27.59 -14.29 12.34
CA MET A 202 28.56 -14.03 13.39
C MET A 202 29.12 -15.36 13.88
N LYS A 203 30.39 -15.59 13.64
CA LYS A 203 31.11 -16.76 14.17
C LYS A 203 31.49 -16.52 15.62
N ARG A 204 31.30 -17.50 16.48
CA ARG A 204 31.63 -17.34 17.89
C ARG A 204 33.13 -17.23 18.08
N GLY A 205 33.54 -16.24 18.87
CA GLY A 205 34.96 -15.96 19.15
C GLY A 205 35.60 -14.98 18.17
N GLU A 206 34.93 -14.66 17.07
CA GLU A 206 35.40 -13.61 16.15
C GLU A 206 34.85 -12.23 16.58
N PRO A 207 35.60 -11.17 16.32
CA PRO A 207 35.24 -9.81 16.73
C PRO A 207 34.20 -9.15 15.79
N TYR A 208 34.04 -9.64 14.54
CA TYR A 208 33.25 -9.01 13.50
C TYR A 208 32.29 -10.01 12.85
N ALA A 209 31.17 -9.52 12.37
CA ALA A 209 30.31 -10.29 11.49
C ALA A 209 30.96 -10.47 10.11
N GLU A 210 30.72 -11.61 9.50
CA GLU A 210 31.20 -11.97 8.18
C GLU A 210 30.04 -11.99 7.18
N ILE A 211 30.30 -11.49 5.97
CA ILE A 211 29.36 -11.51 4.85
C ILE A 211 29.94 -12.47 3.81
N HIS A 212 29.20 -13.53 3.47
CA HIS A 212 29.61 -14.54 2.51
C HIS A 212 28.59 -14.63 1.40
N ASP A 213 29.05 -14.97 0.19
CA ASP A 213 28.16 -15.28 -0.93
C ASP A 213 27.23 -16.44 -0.57
N LEU A 214 25.93 -16.22 -0.74
CA LEU A 214 24.92 -17.26 -0.55
C LEU A 214 24.92 -18.22 -1.76
N LEU A 215 25.05 -17.66 -2.96
CA LEU A 215 24.92 -18.39 -4.23
C LEU A 215 26.22 -18.35 -5.03
N ASP A 216 26.48 -19.43 -5.77
CA ASP A 216 27.46 -19.55 -6.83
C ASP A 216 26.72 -20.12 -8.06
N GLY A 217 26.33 -19.21 -8.97
CA GLY A 217 25.40 -19.51 -10.03
C GLY A 217 24.05 -20.05 -9.49
N PRO A 218 23.52 -21.18 -10.01
CA PRO A 218 22.24 -21.72 -9.58
C PRO A 218 22.33 -22.58 -8.30
N ARG A 219 23.42 -22.53 -7.56
CA ARG A 219 23.65 -23.39 -6.39
C ARG A 219 24.10 -22.56 -5.19
N LEU A 220 23.93 -23.14 -4.00
CA LEU A 220 24.57 -22.56 -2.81
C LEU A 220 26.07 -22.53 -2.98
N SER A 221 26.71 -21.46 -2.51
CA SER A 221 28.17 -21.37 -2.45
C SER A 221 28.78 -22.44 -1.54
N ASN A 222 30.08 -22.67 -1.67
CA ASN A 222 30.78 -23.63 -0.82
C ASN A 222 30.70 -23.24 0.67
N GLU A 223 30.81 -21.94 0.97
CA GLU A 223 30.79 -21.45 2.36
C GLU A 223 29.35 -21.51 2.92
N ALA A 224 28.34 -21.13 2.16
CA ALA A 224 26.95 -21.27 2.58
C ALA A 224 26.61 -22.75 2.89
N ARG A 225 27.06 -23.69 2.05
CA ARG A 225 26.89 -25.13 2.33
C ARG A 225 27.62 -25.58 3.60
N ARG A 226 28.83 -25.07 3.85
CA ARG A 226 29.59 -25.37 5.06
C ARG A 226 28.88 -24.87 6.30
N ILE A 227 28.39 -23.62 6.29
CA ILE A 227 27.61 -23.03 7.38
C ILE A 227 26.36 -23.87 7.66
N ASP A 228 25.57 -24.21 6.63
CA ASP A 228 24.34 -24.99 6.76
C ASP A 228 24.59 -26.41 7.31
N ASN A 229 25.67 -27.08 6.88
CA ASN A 229 26.08 -28.40 7.37
C ASN A 229 26.52 -28.38 8.83
N LEU A 230 27.31 -27.39 9.24
CA LEU A 230 27.73 -27.22 10.63
C LEU A 230 26.55 -26.97 11.56
N MET A 231 25.55 -26.24 11.10
CA MET A 231 24.32 -26.00 11.86
C MET A 231 23.44 -27.26 11.93
N LYS A 232 23.33 -28.03 10.86
CA LYS A 232 22.58 -29.29 10.85
C LYS A 232 23.20 -30.31 11.81
N SER A 233 24.54 -30.41 11.85
CA SER A 233 25.23 -31.29 12.80
C SER A 233 24.98 -30.88 14.25
N SER A 234 24.99 -29.58 14.56
CA SER A 234 24.69 -29.06 15.89
C SER A 234 23.25 -29.31 16.32
N ARG A 235 22.29 -29.36 15.37
CA ARG A 235 20.87 -29.67 15.65
C ARG A 235 20.63 -31.15 15.92
N ARG A 236 21.35 -32.06 15.27
CA ARG A 236 21.22 -33.53 15.48
C ARG A 236 21.58 -33.96 16.91
N PHE A 237 22.36 -33.18 17.64
CA PHE A 237 22.68 -33.41 19.05
C PHE A 237 21.57 -32.95 20.04
N ARG A 238 20.40 -32.50 19.57
CA ARG A 238 19.24 -32.10 20.37
C ARG A 238 17.96 -32.87 20.03
N PRO A 239 17.90 -34.20 20.13
CA PRO A 239 16.63 -34.92 20.04
C PRO A 239 15.92 -34.89 21.41
N GLY A 240 14.79 -34.13 21.48
CA GLY A 240 13.75 -34.41 22.48
C GLY A 240 14.05 -34.14 23.96
N ALA A 241 14.95 -33.21 24.31
CA ALA A 241 15.16 -32.85 25.71
C ALA A 241 13.97 -32.03 26.24
N LYS A 242 12.99 -32.72 26.86
CA LYS A 242 12.10 -32.09 27.83
C LYS A 242 12.98 -31.46 28.91
N TRP A 243 12.77 -30.19 29.14
CA TRP A 243 13.51 -29.37 30.12
C TRP A 243 13.33 -29.94 31.53
N GLN A 244 14.25 -30.76 31.97
CA GLN A 244 14.47 -31.09 33.38
C GLN A 244 15.92 -30.74 33.68
N GLY A 245 16.13 -29.57 34.28
CA GLY A 245 17.20 -29.14 35.18
C GLY A 245 18.65 -29.55 34.97
N SER A 246 19.07 -30.16 33.87
CA SER A 246 20.45 -30.56 33.60
C SER A 246 21.09 -29.64 32.55
N LYS A 247 22.21 -29.01 32.87
CA LYS A 247 23.03 -28.23 31.94
C LYS A 247 23.41 -29.14 30.75
N SER A 248 22.78 -28.92 29.60
CA SER A 248 23.11 -29.60 28.36
C SER A 248 24.60 -29.41 28.03
N SER A 249 25.35 -30.49 27.97
CA SER A 249 26.77 -30.53 27.63
C SER A 249 27.07 -30.35 26.13
N ALA A 250 26.05 -30.08 25.30
CA ALA A 250 26.25 -29.83 23.87
C ALA A 250 26.94 -28.46 23.67
N PRO A 251 28.02 -28.38 22.89
CA PRO A 251 28.67 -27.11 22.60
C PRO A 251 27.65 -26.16 21.91
N PRO A 252 27.70 -24.87 22.21
CA PRO A 252 26.85 -23.90 21.58
C PRO A 252 27.11 -23.89 20.06
N PRO A 253 26.10 -23.59 19.21
CA PRO A 253 26.27 -23.57 17.77
C PRO A 253 27.39 -22.60 17.37
N PRO A 254 28.20 -22.95 16.35
CA PRO A 254 29.39 -22.15 15.99
C PRO A 254 29.04 -20.78 15.41
N PHE A 255 27.83 -20.61 14.88
CA PHE A 255 27.33 -19.37 14.30
C PHE A 255 26.10 -18.86 15.04
N ARG A 256 25.92 -17.54 15.03
CA ARG A 256 24.73 -16.84 15.50
C ARG A 256 24.34 -15.72 14.53
N ALA A 257 23.14 -15.17 14.68
CA ALA A 257 22.76 -13.94 14.03
C ALA A 257 23.71 -12.79 14.47
N PRO A 258 24.17 -11.95 13.56
CA PRO A 258 24.85 -10.72 13.93
C PRO A 258 23.87 -9.79 14.68
N ARG A 259 24.38 -9.01 15.64
CA ARG A 259 23.65 -7.88 16.19
C ARG A 259 23.57 -6.78 15.13
N ARG A 260 22.61 -5.87 15.25
CA ARG A 260 22.43 -4.79 14.28
C ARG A 260 23.69 -3.93 14.13
N SER A 261 24.34 -3.54 15.21
CA SER A 261 25.61 -2.80 15.17
C SER A 261 26.74 -3.59 14.51
N GLU A 262 26.85 -4.90 14.79
CA GLU A 262 27.82 -5.78 14.15
C GLU A 262 27.58 -5.91 12.64
N LEU A 263 26.31 -5.97 12.22
CA LEU A 263 25.92 -5.97 10.80
C LEU A 263 26.31 -4.65 10.13
N MET A 264 25.98 -3.51 10.74
CA MET A 264 26.31 -2.19 10.17
C MET A 264 27.82 -2.00 10.01
N GLN A 265 28.61 -2.39 11.00
CA GLN A 265 30.07 -2.34 10.90
C GLN A 265 30.62 -3.26 9.80
N ALA A 266 30.02 -4.43 9.59
CA ALA A 266 30.42 -5.32 8.50
C ALA A 266 30.06 -4.71 7.13
N LEU A 267 28.86 -4.14 6.98
CA LEU A 267 28.46 -3.48 5.76
C LEU A 267 29.31 -2.26 5.41
N GLU A 268 29.65 -1.44 6.40
CA GLU A 268 30.55 -0.29 6.22
C GLU A 268 31.95 -0.73 5.78
N ARG A 269 32.51 -1.76 6.42
CA ARG A 269 33.84 -2.28 6.07
C ARG A 269 33.92 -2.83 4.66
N GLU A 270 32.87 -3.49 4.18
CA GLU A 270 32.75 -4.08 2.83
C GLU A 270 32.23 -3.07 1.79
N ASP A 271 32.09 -1.77 2.14
CA ASP A 271 31.56 -0.70 1.28
C ASP A 271 30.15 -1.01 0.71
N LEU A 272 29.27 -1.58 1.53
CA LEU A 272 27.92 -1.99 1.17
C LEU A 272 26.81 -1.02 1.63
N LEU A 273 27.18 0.18 2.11
CA LEU A 273 26.24 1.25 2.44
C LEU A 273 25.96 2.16 1.22
N PRO A 274 24.79 2.80 1.12
CA PRO A 274 23.65 2.75 2.04
C PRO A 274 22.86 1.44 1.97
N VAL A 275 22.23 1.08 3.10
CA VAL A 275 21.43 -0.15 3.21
C VAL A 275 20.00 0.11 3.66
N ILE A 276 19.04 -0.60 3.08
CA ILE A 276 17.70 -0.76 3.62
C ILE A 276 17.63 -2.10 4.34
N VAL A 277 17.29 -2.07 5.64
CA VAL A 277 17.15 -3.27 6.46
C VAL A 277 15.66 -3.55 6.67
N PHE A 278 15.14 -4.61 6.05
CA PHE A 278 13.76 -5.02 6.23
C PHE A 278 13.55 -5.79 7.54
N ILE A 279 12.61 -5.28 8.35
CA ILE A 279 12.16 -5.87 9.61
C ILE A 279 10.63 -5.96 9.57
N PHE A 280 10.05 -7.15 9.80
CA PHE A 280 8.60 -7.37 9.69
C PHE A 280 7.82 -6.95 10.94
N SER A 281 8.29 -5.92 11.63
CA SER A 281 7.66 -5.35 12.83
C SER A 281 8.02 -3.88 12.94
N ARG A 282 7.00 -3.02 13.08
CA ARG A 282 7.18 -1.57 13.25
C ARG A 282 7.96 -1.26 14.52
N ALA A 283 7.52 -1.81 15.66
CA ALA A 283 8.22 -1.64 16.92
C ALA A 283 9.69 -2.11 16.87
N ALA A 284 9.98 -3.15 16.10
CA ALA A 284 11.36 -3.61 15.93
C ALA A 284 12.19 -2.68 15.02
N CYS A 285 11.55 -1.90 14.11
CA CYS A 285 12.24 -0.82 13.39
C CYS A 285 12.63 0.33 14.33
N ASP A 286 11.70 0.75 15.21
CA ASP A 286 11.94 1.77 16.22
C ASP A 286 13.04 1.33 17.19
N ASP A 287 12.94 0.10 17.71
CA ASP A 287 13.99 -0.51 18.57
C ASP A 287 15.36 -0.56 17.88
N ALA A 288 15.39 -0.79 16.56
CA ALA A 288 16.65 -0.85 15.82
C ALA A 288 17.33 0.52 15.77
N VAL A 289 16.59 1.58 15.51
CA VAL A 289 17.10 2.96 15.53
C VAL A 289 17.62 3.32 16.92
N HIS A 290 16.82 3.06 17.97
CA HIS A 290 17.25 3.31 19.35
C HIS A 290 18.48 2.51 19.76
N GLN A 291 18.62 1.26 19.27
CA GLN A 291 19.79 0.44 19.54
C GLN A 291 21.04 1.04 18.92
N LEU A 292 21.01 1.39 17.61
CA LEU A 292 22.19 1.95 16.94
C LEU A 292 22.61 3.31 17.53
N ARG A 293 21.64 4.13 17.95
CA ARG A 293 21.91 5.39 18.66
C ARG A 293 22.64 5.14 19.97
N ARG A 294 22.17 4.18 20.81
CA ARG A 294 22.83 3.80 22.07
C ARG A 294 24.21 3.20 21.86
N ASP A 295 24.40 2.45 20.77
CA ASP A 295 25.71 1.87 20.41
C ASP A 295 26.67 2.93 19.84
N GLY A 296 26.21 4.19 19.68
CA GLY A 296 27.04 5.35 19.32
C GLY A 296 27.39 5.44 17.84
N LEU A 297 26.70 4.70 16.94
CA LEU A 297 27.00 4.74 15.50
C LEU A 297 26.70 6.13 14.92
N LEU A 298 27.55 6.56 13.99
CA LEU A 298 27.49 7.86 13.35
C LEU A 298 28.08 7.75 11.93
N PHE A 299 27.24 7.97 10.92
CA PHE A 299 27.62 7.82 9.51
C PHE A 299 27.68 9.16 8.76
N THR A 300 27.28 10.26 9.39
CA THR A 300 27.18 11.58 8.76
C THR A 300 28.31 12.52 9.11
N LYS A 301 28.63 13.41 8.17
CA LYS A 301 29.53 14.56 8.34
C LYS A 301 28.78 15.76 8.96
N PRO A 302 29.50 16.76 9.52
CA PRO A 302 28.88 17.95 10.10
C PRO A 302 27.99 18.75 9.11
N GLU A 303 28.37 18.80 7.83
CA GLU A 303 27.63 19.49 6.77
C GLU A 303 26.30 18.79 6.48
N GLU A 304 26.34 17.47 6.35
CA GLU A 304 25.16 16.63 6.10
C GLU A 304 24.15 16.73 7.25
N ARG A 305 24.60 16.86 8.49
CA ARG A 305 23.70 17.04 9.66
C ARG A 305 22.95 18.36 9.60
N ARG A 306 23.58 19.44 9.14
CA ARG A 306 22.94 20.74 8.97
C ARG A 306 21.90 20.69 7.84
N GLU A 307 22.19 20.00 6.75
CA GLU A 307 21.24 19.78 5.68
C GLU A 307 20.03 18.98 6.12
N ILE A 308 20.23 17.89 6.87
CA ILE A 308 19.18 17.08 7.47
C ILE A 308 18.26 17.93 8.37
N GLU A 309 18.84 18.76 9.25
CA GLU A 309 18.09 19.65 10.12
C GLU A 309 17.23 20.63 9.32
N ALA A 310 17.80 21.25 8.29
CA ALA A 310 17.07 22.19 7.43
C ALA A 310 15.91 21.51 6.68
N ILE A 311 16.09 20.27 6.19
CA ILE A 311 15.01 19.49 5.56
C ILE A 311 13.90 19.20 6.56
N ALA A 312 14.24 18.78 7.78
CA ALA A 312 13.27 18.44 8.81
C ALA A 312 12.48 19.69 9.27
N GLU A 313 13.17 20.80 9.53
CA GLU A 313 12.55 22.06 9.93
C GLU A 313 11.58 22.59 8.85
N ALA A 314 12.02 22.62 7.60
CA ALA A 314 11.19 23.11 6.49
C ALA A 314 9.89 22.31 6.32
N ARG A 315 9.94 21.00 6.59
CA ARG A 315 8.77 20.13 6.41
C ARG A 315 7.76 20.19 7.55
N LEU A 316 8.16 20.65 8.72
CA LEU A 316 7.38 20.63 9.94
C LEU A 316 6.96 22.02 10.44
N LEU A 317 7.05 23.05 9.60
CA LEU A 317 6.70 24.44 9.94
C LEU A 317 5.27 24.58 10.48
N ASP A 318 4.34 23.77 9.95
CA ASP A 318 2.92 23.82 10.32
C ASP A 318 2.57 22.97 11.56
N PHE A 319 3.54 22.26 12.16
CA PHE A 319 3.31 21.40 13.32
C PHE A 319 3.43 22.22 14.61
N SER A 320 2.48 22.02 15.52
CA SER A 320 2.55 22.63 16.85
C SER A 320 3.67 22.00 17.70
N HIS A 321 4.14 22.73 18.71
CA HIS A 321 5.15 22.20 19.64
C HIS A 321 4.65 20.94 20.38
N ASP A 322 3.37 20.92 20.75
CA ASP A 322 2.75 19.77 21.43
C ASP A 322 2.68 18.53 20.53
N ASP A 323 2.39 18.73 19.21
CA ASP A 323 2.41 17.63 18.25
C ASP A 323 3.83 17.08 18.07
N LEU A 324 4.85 17.95 17.93
CA LEU A 324 6.22 17.54 17.80
C LEU A 324 6.71 16.80 19.05
N GLN A 325 6.30 17.21 20.24
CA GLN A 325 6.62 16.51 21.47
C GLN A 325 5.95 15.12 21.52
N ALA A 326 4.66 15.03 21.16
CA ALA A 326 3.92 13.76 21.12
C ALA A 326 4.49 12.79 20.05
N LEU A 327 5.15 13.31 19.03
CA LEU A 327 5.82 12.56 17.96
C LEU A 327 7.30 12.22 18.25
N GLU A 328 7.82 12.56 19.42
CA GLU A 328 9.23 12.35 19.79
C GLU A 328 10.22 12.94 18.76
N TYR A 329 9.89 14.15 18.24
CA TYR A 329 10.65 14.80 17.16
C TYR A 329 12.15 14.91 17.44
N ALA A 330 12.55 15.24 18.68
CA ALA A 330 13.94 15.39 19.05
C ALA A 330 14.74 14.09 18.85
N ASP A 331 14.16 12.95 19.21
CA ASP A 331 14.76 11.63 19.04
C ASP A 331 14.82 11.21 17.56
N PHE A 332 13.78 11.56 16.79
CA PHE A 332 13.72 11.31 15.36
C PHE A 332 14.85 12.09 14.63
N VAL A 333 15.00 13.39 14.89
CA VAL A 333 16.03 14.22 14.25
C VAL A 333 17.45 13.80 14.69
N ASP A 334 17.64 13.42 15.97
CA ASP A 334 18.94 12.92 16.41
C ASP A 334 19.35 11.63 15.66
N ALA A 335 18.40 10.75 15.38
CA ALA A 335 18.65 9.56 14.57
C ALA A 335 19.03 9.93 13.12
N LEU A 336 18.28 10.82 12.48
CA LEU A 336 18.58 11.29 11.13
C LEU A 336 19.97 11.93 11.04
N ARG A 337 20.33 12.78 12.00
CA ARG A 337 21.66 13.42 12.10
C ARG A 337 22.79 12.40 12.20
N ARG A 338 22.51 11.17 12.62
CA ARG A 338 23.47 10.07 12.64
C ARG A 338 23.52 9.26 11.35
N GLY A 339 22.67 9.60 10.36
CA GLY A 339 22.51 8.84 9.12
C GLY A 339 21.67 7.58 9.29
N ILE A 340 20.84 7.52 10.35
CA ILE A 340 20.02 6.37 10.73
C ILE A 340 18.54 6.78 10.69
N ALA A 341 17.72 5.97 10.06
CA ALA A 341 16.28 6.23 10.00
C ALA A 341 15.45 4.95 10.14
N MET A 342 14.18 5.14 10.44
CA MET A 342 13.12 4.14 10.29
C MET A 342 12.15 4.60 9.21
N HIS A 343 11.49 3.64 8.53
CA HIS A 343 10.44 3.92 7.55
C HIS A 343 9.36 2.84 7.60
N HIS A 344 8.21 3.16 8.16
CA HIS A 344 7.08 2.23 8.25
C HIS A 344 5.74 2.97 8.35
N ALA A 345 4.64 2.26 8.12
CA ALA A 345 3.29 2.83 8.12
C ALA A 345 2.80 3.37 9.48
N GLY A 346 3.53 3.10 10.58
CA GLY A 346 3.28 3.66 11.92
C GLY A 346 3.79 5.09 12.11
N MET A 347 4.61 5.60 11.19
CA MET A 347 5.08 6.99 11.21
C MET A 347 4.05 7.92 10.56
N VAL A 348 4.00 9.16 11.04
CA VAL A 348 3.21 10.21 10.35
C VAL A 348 3.79 10.48 8.96
N PRO A 349 2.95 10.81 7.96
CA PRO A 349 3.41 11.00 6.58
C PRO A 349 4.57 12.01 6.44
N ALA A 350 4.52 13.13 7.16
CA ALA A 350 5.58 14.14 7.10
C ALA A 350 6.96 13.59 7.50
N PHE A 351 7.02 12.73 8.53
CA PHE A 351 8.28 12.10 8.94
C PHE A 351 8.80 11.12 7.90
N ARG A 352 7.91 10.36 7.24
CA ARG A 352 8.31 9.47 6.14
C ARG A 352 8.88 10.26 4.96
N GLU A 353 8.26 11.36 4.59
CA GLU A 353 8.72 12.24 3.50
C GLU A 353 10.09 12.87 3.82
N ILE A 354 10.37 13.22 5.08
CA ILE A 354 11.70 13.67 5.50
C ILE A 354 12.73 12.56 5.30
N VAL A 355 12.42 11.32 5.72
CA VAL A 355 13.32 10.17 5.52
C VAL A 355 13.56 9.92 4.04
N GLU A 356 12.52 9.93 3.22
CA GLU A 356 12.58 9.75 1.77
C GLU A 356 13.47 10.81 1.12
N THR A 357 13.26 12.09 1.45
CA THR A 357 14.06 13.21 0.95
C THR A 357 15.53 13.10 1.36
N CYS A 358 15.81 12.79 2.63
CA CYS A 358 17.17 12.62 3.11
C CYS A 358 17.87 11.42 2.43
N PHE A 359 17.14 10.33 2.19
CA PHE A 359 17.69 9.15 1.53
C PHE A 359 17.99 9.41 0.05
N GLU A 360 17.09 10.06 -0.68
CA GLU A 360 17.29 10.47 -2.08
C GLU A 360 18.55 11.36 -2.23
N ARG A 361 18.84 12.20 -1.24
CA ARG A 361 20.05 13.05 -1.20
C ARG A 361 21.29 12.33 -0.69
N ASN A 362 21.24 11.03 -0.46
CA ASN A 362 22.32 10.20 0.08
C ASN A 362 22.84 10.67 1.47
N LEU A 363 21.96 11.25 2.29
CA LEU A 363 22.27 11.71 3.65
C LEU A 363 22.10 10.60 4.71
N LEU A 364 21.50 9.47 4.35
CA LEU A 364 21.25 8.36 5.25
C LEU A 364 22.04 7.11 4.83
N ALA A 365 22.75 6.51 5.78
CA ALA A 365 23.49 5.27 5.56
C ALA A 365 22.63 4.02 5.80
N VAL A 366 21.65 4.09 6.72
CA VAL A 366 20.78 2.97 7.04
C VAL A 366 19.34 3.39 7.26
N VAL A 367 18.42 2.64 6.65
CA VAL A 367 16.97 2.79 6.87
C VAL A 367 16.40 1.44 7.28
N PHE A 368 15.84 1.37 8.49
CA PHE A 368 15.08 0.20 8.95
C PHE A 368 13.64 0.33 8.48
N ALA A 369 13.16 -0.65 7.72
CA ALA A 369 11.86 -0.55 7.08
C ALA A 369 11.02 -1.81 7.22
N THR A 370 9.69 -1.65 7.15
CA THR A 370 8.77 -2.76 6.96
C THR A 370 8.56 -3.03 5.45
N GLU A 371 7.93 -4.15 5.10
CA GLU A 371 7.67 -4.52 3.69
C GLU A 371 6.93 -3.43 2.90
N THR A 372 6.24 -2.51 3.57
CA THR A 372 5.52 -1.38 2.93
C THR A 372 6.45 -0.44 2.16
N LEU A 373 7.72 -0.32 2.53
CA LEU A 373 8.70 0.46 1.76
C LEU A 373 9.03 -0.20 0.40
N ALA A 374 8.93 -1.53 0.32
CA ALA A 374 9.14 -2.23 -0.93
C ALA A 374 8.02 -1.93 -1.95
N LEU A 375 6.86 -1.47 -1.47
CA LEU A 375 5.67 -1.13 -2.26
C LEU A 375 5.57 0.38 -2.47
N GLY A 376 5.84 0.85 -3.66
CA GLY A 376 5.39 2.18 -4.09
C GLY A 376 6.24 3.39 -3.70
N VAL A 377 7.42 3.24 -3.10
CA VAL A 377 8.36 4.35 -2.87
C VAL A 377 9.63 4.09 -3.67
N ASN A 378 10.10 5.07 -4.42
CA ASN A 378 11.35 4.95 -5.20
C ASN A 378 12.56 5.29 -4.31
N MET A 379 12.93 4.36 -3.46
CA MET A 379 14.11 4.46 -2.59
C MET A 379 15.07 3.29 -2.89
N PRO A 380 15.91 3.37 -3.92
CA PRO A 380 16.93 2.35 -4.17
C PRO A 380 18.13 2.56 -3.26
N ALA A 381 18.68 1.48 -2.71
CA ALA A 381 19.89 1.44 -1.91
C ALA A 381 20.99 0.62 -2.64
N ARG A 382 22.24 0.78 -2.26
CA ARG A 382 23.29 -0.12 -2.72
C ARG A 382 23.01 -1.55 -2.26
N SER A 383 22.57 -1.69 -1.00
CA SER A 383 22.28 -2.98 -0.39
C SER A 383 20.90 -3.05 0.23
N VAL A 384 20.36 -4.25 0.27
CA VAL A 384 19.16 -4.60 1.04
C VAL A 384 19.53 -5.72 2.01
N ALA A 385 19.19 -5.57 3.28
CA ALA A 385 19.36 -6.61 4.29
C ALA A 385 17.99 -7.09 4.80
N LEU A 386 17.84 -8.39 5.00
CA LEU A 386 16.68 -9.02 5.60
C LEU A 386 17.07 -9.53 6.98
N GLU A 387 16.56 -8.89 8.04
CA GLU A 387 16.90 -9.29 9.43
C GLU A 387 16.34 -10.68 9.74
N ARG A 388 15.19 -11.05 9.14
CA ARG A 388 14.61 -12.38 9.22
C ARG A 388 14.09 -12.81 7.86
N PHE A 389 14.10 -14.11 7.60
CA PHE A 389 13.56 -14.70 6.38
C PHE A 389 12.13 -15.27 6.57
N THR A 390 11.52 -14.97 7.71
CA THR A 390 10.17 -15.41 8.06
C THR A 390 9.38 -14.24 8.63
N LYS A 391 8.09 -14.18 8.30
CA LYS A 391 7.14 -13.23 8.86
C LYS A 391 6.00 -13.92 9.58
N TYR A 392 5.30 -13.20 10.45
CA TYR A 392 4.08 -13.66 11.08
C TYR A 392 2.87 -13.19 10.29
N SER A 393 1.96 -14.12 9.98
CA SER A 393 0.63 -13.87 9.43
C SER A 393 -0.44 -14.51 10.35
N ASP A 394 -1.70 -14.34 10.00
CA ASP A 394 -2.81 -15.00 10.72
C ASP A 394 -2.69 -16.52 10.71
N ALA A 395 -2.04 -17.09 9.69
CA ALA A 395 -1.73 -18.52 9.59
C ALA A 395 -0.48 -18.93 10.40
N GLY A 396 0.15 -17.99 11.16
CA GLY A 396 1.35 -18.22 11.94
C GLY A 396 2.63 -17.79 11.23
N ARG A 397 3.75 -18.41 11.59
CA ARG A 397 5.07 -18.09 11.04
C ARG A 397 5.25 -18.68 9.65
N GLN A 398 5.50 -17.85 8.66
CA GLN A 398 5.68 -18.23 7.26
C GLN A 398 7.02 -17.74 6.70
N PHE A 399 7.59 -18.52 5.78
CA PHE A 399 8.73 -18.06 4.98
C PHE A 399 8.30 -16.99 3.97
N LEU A 400 9.23 -16.11 3.62
CA LEU A 400 9.02 -15.19 2.52
C LEU A 400 8.77 -15.97 1.22
N THR A 401 7.82 -15.47 0.45
CA THR A 401 7.60 -15.93 -0.93
C THR A 401 8.67 -15.37 -1.87
N SER A 402 8.83 -15.97 -3.04
CA SER A 402 9.74 -15.44 -4.08
C SER A 402 9.36 -14.05 -4.56
N ALA A 403 8.05 -13.74 -4.61
CA ALA A 403 7.55 -12.41 -4.98
C ALA A 403 7.97 -11.36 -3.94
N GLU A 404 7.75 -11.62 -2.65
CA GLU A 404 8.15 -10.73 -1.56
C GLU A 404 9.66 -10.51 -1.51
N TYR A 405 10.42 -11.60 -1.67
CA TYR A 405 11.89 -11.52 -1.73
C TYR A 405 12.34 -10.65 -2.91
N ALA A 406 11.83 -10.93 -4.11
CA ALA A 406 12.17 -10.17 -5.32
C ALA A 406 11.79 -8.69 -5.19
N GLN A 407 10.65 -8.38 -4.57
CA GLN A 407 10.18 -7.01 -4.36
C GLN A 407 11.08 -6.22 -3.41
N MET A 408 11.46 -6.81 -2.28
CA MET A 408 12.38 -6.18 -1.32
C MET A 408 13.79 -6.04 -1.90
N THR A 409 14.34 -7.11 -2.46
CA THR A 409 15.68 -7.09 -3.07
C THR A 409 15.73 -6.31 -4.38
N GLY A 410 14.57 -6.03 -4.98
CA GLY A 410 14.40 -5.11 -6.11
C GLY A 410 14.87 -3.68 -5.81
N ARG A 411 15.02 -3.32 -4.54
CA ARG A 411 15.57 -2.03 -4.08
C ARG A 411 17.09 -1.99 -4.05
N ALA A 412 17.77 -3.14 -4.20
CA ALA A 412 19.23 -3.20 -4.20
C ALA A 412 19.81 -2.84 -5.57
N GLY A 413 20.82 -1.97 -5.59
CA GLY A 413 21.49 -1.46 -6.79
C GLY A 413 20.82 -0.20 -7.35
N ARG A 414 21.55 0.93 -7.31
CA ARG A 414 21.11 2.24 -7.82
C ARG A 414 21.61 2.43 -9.26
N ARG A 415 20.69 2.46 -10.23
CA ARG A 415 21.05 2.63 -11.64
C ARG A 415 21.82 3.94 -11.84
N GLY A 416 22.99 3.84 -12.50
CA GLY A 416 23.88 4.98 -12.76
C GLY A 416 24.79 5.37 -11.59
N LEU A 417 24.66 4.72 -10.43
CA LEU A 417 25.51 4.96 -9.24
C LEU A 417 26.25 3.70 -8.80
N ASP A 418 25.63 2.55 -8.88
CA ASP A 418 26.19 1.27 -8.44
C ASP A 418 26.35 0.33 -9.65
N ASP A 419 27.47 -0.40 -9.71
CA ASP A 419 27.70 -1.45 -10.70
C ASP A 419 26.99 -2.75 -10.31
N GLU A 420 26.86 -3.01 -9.01
CA GLU A 420 26.28 -4.21 -8.43
C GLU A 420 25.31 -3.84 -7.29
N GLY A 421 24.28 -4.67 -7.09
CA GLY A 421 23.37 -4.59 -5.97
C GLY A 421 23.53 -5.80 -5.06
N HIS A 422 23.33 -5.63 -3.74
CA HIS A 422 23.58 -6.66 -2.75
C HIS A 422 22.34 -6.96 -1.92
N ALA A 423 21.93 -8.24 -1.87
CA ALA A 423 20.88 -8.75 -1.00
C ALA A 423 21.51 -9.59 0.12
N ILE A 424 21.39 -9.13 1.35
CA ILE A 424 22.01 -9.76 2.51
C ILE A 424 20.92 -10.37 3.39
N VAL A 425 20.94 -11.68 3.60
CA VAL A 425 20.07 -12.36 4.57
C VAL A 425 20.81 -12.56 5.87
N CYS A 426 20.26 -12.07 6.98
CA CYS A 426 20.88 -12.32 8.29
C CYS A 426 20.62 -13.78 8.69
N PHE A 427 21.67 -14.44 9.15
CA PHE A 427 21.60 -15.79 9.64
C PHE A 427 20.64 -15.92 10.83
N ALA A 428 19.87 -16.99 10.86
CA ALA A 428 19.06 -17.40 12.00
C ALA A 428 19.24 -18.90 12.26
N SER A 429 19.29 -19.29 13.52
CA SER A 429 19.58 -20.69 13.92
C SER A 429 18.52 -21.69 13.43
N ASP A 430 17.32 -21.24 13.11
CA ASP A 430 16.19 -22.02 12.60
C ASP A 430 16.04 -21.94 11.08
N LEU A 431 16.87 -21.16 10.40
CA LEU A 431 16.87 -20.97 8.95
C LEU A 431 17.77 -21.97 8.24
N ALA A 432 17.25 -22.68 7.25
CA ALA A 432 18.04 -23.50 6.35
C ALA A 432 18.43 -22.65 5.12
N LEU A 433 19.73 -22.54 4.85
CA LEU A 433 20.23 -21.69 3.75
C LEU A 433 19.79 -22.24 2.37
N HIS A 434 19.54 -23.54 2.28
CA HIS A 434 18.95 -24.14 1.07
C HIS A 434 17.57 -23.55 0.74
N ASP A 435 16.72 -23.27 1.74
CA ASP A 435 15.39 -22.69 1.53
C ASP A 435 15.51 -21.24 1.05
N VAL A 436 16.47 -20.48 1.58
CA VAL A 436 16.77 -19.12 1.11
C VAL A 436 17.21 -19.13 -0.35
N GLY A 437 18.16 -20.02 -0.70
CA GLY A 437 18.63 -20.16 -2.07
C GLY A 437 17.51 -20.54 -3.03
N ARG A 438 16.60 -21.43 -2.64
CA ARG A 438 15.44 -21.80 -3.44
C ARG A 438 14.51 -20.62 -3.71
N VAL A 439 14.25 -19.77 -2.73
CA VAL A 439 13.42 -18.57 -2.89
C VAL A 439 14.11 -17.53 -3.76
N ALA A 440 15.42 -17.32 -3.55
CA ALA A 440 16.21 -16.36 -4.32
C ALA A 440 16.35 -16.71 -5.81
N LEU A 441 16.34 -18.01 -6.14
CA LEU A 441 16.44 -18.54 -7.49
C LEU A 441 15.09 -18.86 -8.14
N ALA A 442 13.99 -18.67 -7.41
CA ALA A 442 12.67 -18.98 -7.95
C ALA A 442 12.29 -18.04 -9.10
N PRO A 443 11.59 -18.55 -10.11
CA PRO A 443 11.06 -17.69 -11.17
C PRO A 443 10.06 -16.68 -10.61
N PRO A 444 9.76 -15.59 -11.35
CA PRO A 444 8.71 -14.66 -10.97
C PRO A 444 7.38 -15.39 -10.71
N ALA A 445 6.66 -14.94 -9.69
CA ALA A 445 5.36 -15.50 -9.37
C ALA A 445 4.30 -15.11 -10.42
N ASP A 446 3.31 -15.97 -10.60
CA ASP A 446 2.16 -15.67 -11.43
C ASP A 446 1.27 -14.61 -10.75
N LEU A 447 0.72 -13.72 -11.57
CA LEU A 447 -0.26 -12.74 -11.17
C LEU A 447 -1.66 -13.36 -11.22
N HIS A 448 -2.42 -13.23 -10.15
CA HIS A 448 -3.79 -13.69 -10.07
C HIS A 448 -4.76 -12.53 -9.78
N SER A 449 -5.96 -12.63 -10.32
CA SER A 449 -7.00 -11.66 -10.06
C SER A 449 -7.50 -11.73 -8.62
N SER A 450 -7.74 -10.55 -8.04
CA SER A 450 -8.47 -10.38 -6.78
C SER A 450 -9.89 -9.82 -6.99
N PHE A 451 -10.31 -9.60 -8.24
CA PHE A 451 -11.58 -9.00 -8.57
C PHE A 451 -12.77 -9.80 -8.02
N ARG A 452 -13.68 -9.08 -7.38
CA ARG A 452 -14.99 -9.56 -6.91
C ARG A 452 -16.02 -8.46 -7.13
N PRO A 453 -17.19 -8.74 -7.70
CA PRO A 453 -18.25 -7.76 -7.73
C PRO A 453 -18.58 -7.26 -6.32
N THR A 454 -18.60 -5.93 -6.08
CA THR A 454 -19.08 -5.31 -4.85
C THR A 454 -20.52 -4.84 -5.02
N TYR A 455 -21.19 -4.42 -3.95
CA TYR A 455 -22.53 -3.85 -4.06
C TYR A 455 -22.51 -2.52 -4.81
N ASN A 456 -21.52 -1.65 -4.53
CA ASN A 456 -21.30 -0.41 -5.27
C ASN A 456 -21.08 -0.68 -6.77
N PHE A 457 -20.21 -1.64 -7.12
CA PHE A 457 -19.99 -2.01 -8.52
C PHE A 457 -21.29 -2.53 -9.19
N THR A 458 -22.03 -3.42 -8.51
CA THR A 458 -23.29 -3.96 -9.01
C THR A 458 -24.33 -2.84 -9.22
N ALA A 459 -24.47 -1.92 -8.24
CA ALA A 459 -25.39 -0.77 -8.36
C ALA A 459 -24.97 0.16 -9.52
N ASN A 460 -23.67 0.40 -9.72
CA ASN A 460 -23.21 1.18 -10.88
C ASN A 460 -23.48 0.48 -12.20
N LEU A 461 -23.35 -0.84 -12.29
CA LEU A 461 -23.74 -1.60 -13.50
C LEU A 461 -25.22 -1.47 -13.79
N ILE A 462 -26.09 -1.61 -12.78
CA ILE A 462 -27.56 -1.42 -12.93
C ILE A 462 -27.88 -0.01 -13.44
N ASN A 463 -27.14 1.01 -12.99
CA ASN A 463 -27.39 2.39 -13.37
C ASN A 463 -26.99 2.72 -14.82
N HIS A 464 -25.90 2.11 -15.33
CA HIS A 464 -25.29 2.52 -16.60
C HIS A 464 -25.57 1.56 -17.76
N PHE A 465 -25.93 0.31 -17.48
CA PHE A 465 -26.03 -0.74 -18.48
C PHE A 465 -27.36 -1.48 -18.36
N ASP A 466 -27.84 -2.05 -19.46
CA ASP A 466 -28.85 -3.09 -19.41
C ASP A 466 -28.28 -4.38 -18.81
N TYR A 467 -29.15 -5.30 -18.45
CA TYR A 467 -28.77 -6.54 -17.76
C TYR A 467 -27.75 -7.38 -18.55
N GLU A 468 -27.94 -7.51 -19.88
CA GLU A 468 -27.05 -8.33 -20.71
C GLU A 468 -25.64 -7.71 -20.81
N THR A 469 -25.58 -6.39 -21.02
CA THR A 469 -24.34 -5.64 -21.07
C THR A 469 -23.60 -5.69 -19.71
N ALA A 470 -24.32 -5.61 -18.60
CA ALA A 470 -23.74 -5.73 -17.27
C ALA A 470 -23.12 -7.12 -17.04
N LEU A 471 -23.78 -8.18 -17.49
CA LEU A 471 -23.20 -9.54 -17.46
C LEU A 471 -21.94 -9.63 -18.32
N ASP A 472 -21.94 -9.04 -19.52
CA ASP A 472 -20.76 -9.01 -20.41
C ASP A 472 -19.59 -8.29 -19.73
N VAL A 473 -19.83 -7.16 -19.06
CA VAL A 473 -18.78 -6.44 -18.30
C VAL A 473 -18.13 -7.36 -17.28
N VAL A 474 -18.89 -8.11 -16.49
CA VAL A 474 -18.36 -9.06 -15.49
C VAL A 474 -17.63 -10.23 -16.16
N GLN A 475 -18.17 -10.75 -17.28
CA GLN A 475 -17.55 -11.84 -18.03
C GLN A 475 -16.18 -11.45 -18.61
N ARG A 476 -15.98 -10.19 -18.92
CA ARG A 476 -14.70 -9.65 -19.45
C ARG A 476 -13.62 -9.48 -18.39
N SER A 477 -13.91 -9.72 -17.10
CA SER A 477 -12.90 -9.58 -16.03
C SER A 477 -11.77 -10.60 -16.15
N PHE A 478 -10.58 -10.25 -15.68
CA PHE A 478 -9.45 -11.18 -15.61
C PHE A 478 -9.75 -12.36 -14.68
N ALA A 479 -10.47 -12.08 -13.58
CA ALA A 479 -10.96 -13.13 -12.70
C ALA A 479 -11.84 -14.17 -13.42
N GLN A 480 -12.75 -13.74 -14.31
CA GLN A 480 -13.56 -14.67 -15.12
C GLN A 480 -12.70 -15.38 -16.16
N PHE A 481 -11.77 -14.67 -16.80
CA PHE A 481 -10.83 -15.24 -17.75
C PHE A 481 -9.97 -16.36 -17.13
N GLU A 482 -9.50 -16.19 -15.91
CA GLU A 482 -8.83 -17.23 -15.14
C GLU A 482 -9.78 -18.37 -14.76
N ASN A 483 -11.00 -18.04 -14.32
CA ASN A 483 -12.00 -19.01 -13.90
C ASN A 483 -12.41 -19.94 -15.06
N ASP A 484 -12.57 -19.44 -16.27
CA ASP A 484 -12.96 -20.20 -17.45
C ASP A 484 -11.90 -21.24 -17.85
N ARG A 485 -10.65 -21.02 -17.46
CA ARG A 485 -9.53 -21.92 -17.74
C ARG A 485 -9.29 -22.94 -16.62
N ARG A 486 -10.05 -22.86 -15.52
CA ARG A 486 -10.05 -23.89 -14.47
C ARG A 486 -10.76 -25.17 -14.94
N PRO A 487 -10.44 -26.34 -14.36
CA PRO A 487 -11.20 -27.55 -14.59
C PRO A 487 -12.69 -27.36 -14.31
N ALA A 488 -13.57 -27.94 -15.14
CA ALA A 488 -15.00 -27.68 -15.11
C ALA A 488 -15.67 -27.77 -13.73
N GLY A 489 -15.23 -28.73 -12.89
CA GLY A 489 -15.76 -28.91 -11.52
C GLY A 489 -15.34 -27.82 -10.51
N HIS A 490 -14.42 -26.91 -10.87
CA HIS A 490 -13.90 -25.84 -10.01
C HIS A 490 -14.29 -24.45 -10.52
N ARG A 491 -15.06 -24.36 -11.60
CA ARG A 491 -15.52 -23.08 -12.15
C ARG A 491 -16.63 -22.51 -11.29
N ARG A 492 -16.50 -21.23 -10.94
CA ARG A 492 -17.53 -20.45 -10.23
C ARG A 492 -17.69 -19.12 -10.97
N PRO A 493 -18.68 -18.99 -11.85
CA PRO A 493 -18.89 -17.77 -12.65
C PRO A 493 -19.01 -16.54 -11.75
N LEU A 494 -18.33 -15.47 -12.11
CA LEU A 494 -18.44 -14.20 -11.37
C LEU A 494 -19.79 -13.53 -11.61
N THR A 495 -20.43 -13.83 -12.73
CA THR A 495 -21.82 -13.43 -13.00
C THR A 495 -22.78 -13.92 -11.94
N ASP A 496 -22.62 -15.17 -11.45
CA ASP A 496 -23.46 -15.71 -10.37
C ASP A 496 -23.27 -14.90 -9.06
N GLN A 497 -22.04 -14.44 -8.80
CA GLN A 497 -21.75 -13.61 -7.65
C GLN A 497 -22.36 -12.19 -7.75
N MET A 498 -22.39 -11.62 -8.96
CA MET A 498 -23.07 -10.34 -9.22
C MET A 498 -24.58 -10.50 -9.08
N ILE A 499 -25.16 -11.55 -9.67
CA ILE A 499 -26.59 -11.85 -9.59
C ILE A 499 -27.03 -12.06 -8.14
N ALA A 500 -26.23 -12.78 -7.34
CA ALA A 500 -26.52 -12.96 -5.92
C ALA A 500 -26.57 -11.62 -5.16
N ARG A 501 -25.65 -10.69 -5.47
CA ARG A 501 -25.68 -9.34 -4.90
C ARG A 501 -26.85 -8.51 -5.39
N HIS A 502 -27.22 -8.63 -6.65
CA HIS A 502 -28.43 -8.00 -7.19
C HIS A 502 -29.68 -8.44 -6.40
N HIS A 503 -29.84 -9.74 -6.11
CA HIS A 503 -30.94 -10.23 -5.29
C HIS A 503 -30.92 -9.69 -3.85
N VAL A 504 -29.73 -9.53 -3.25
CA VAL A 504 -29.60 -8.86 -1.94
C VAL A 504 -30.09 -7.40 -2.06
N LEU A 505 -29.69 -6.68 -3.10
CA LEU A 505 -30.13 -5.31 -3.34
C LEU A 505 -31.64 -5.19 -3.55
N GLU A 506 -32.25 -6.14 -4.28
CA GLU A 506 -33.72 -6.19 -4.46
C GLU A 506 -34.44 -6.44 -3.12
N GLU A 507 -33.97 -7.43 -2.33
CA GLU A 507 -34.62 -7.75 -1.05
C GLU A 507 -34.54 -6.61 -0.03
N LEU A 508 -33.42 -5.84 -0.03
CA LEU A 508 -33.23 -4.69 0.84
C LEU A 508 -33.83 -3.39 0.25
N GLY A 509 -34.43 -3.43 -0.94
CA GLY A 509 -35.12 -2.29 -1.55
C GLY A 509 -34.21 -1.29 -2.27
N TYR A 510 -32.96 -1.66 -2.58
CA TYR A 510 -32.02 -0.84 -3.36
C TYR A 510 -32.21 -0.93 -4.87
N ALA A 511 -32.90 -1.97 -5.32
CA ALA A 511 -33.27 -2.17 -6.73
C ALA A 511 -34.66 -2.76 -6.86
N GLU A 512 -35.35 -2.43 -7.95
CA GLU A 512 -36.60 -3.05 -8.38
C GLU A 512 -36.39 -3.56 -9.81
N GLY A 513 -36.25 -4.87 -9.96
CA GLY A 513 -35.73 -5.47 -11.18
C GLY A 513 -34.38 -4.86 -11.56
N TRP A 514 -34.19 -4.50 -12.84
CA TRP A 514 -32.92 -3.89 -13.27
C TRP A 514 -33.00 -2.35 -13.26
N ARG A 515 -33.42 -1.77 -12.10
CA ARG A 515 -33.47 -0.32 -11.88
C ARG A 515 -33.15 -0.02 -10.42
N LEU A 516 -32.37 1.03 -10.15
CA LEU A 516 -32.08 1.49 -8.80
C LEU A 516 -33.25 2.29 -8.21
N SER A 517 -33.52 2.04 -6.93
CA SER A 517 -34.33 2.93 -6.06
C SER A 517 -33.53 4.20 -5.69
N PRO A 518 -34.14 5.18 -4.99
CA PRO A 518 -33.42 6.31 -4.40
C PRO A 518 -32.28 5.85 -3.48
N GLU A 519 -32.48 4.81 -2.67
CA GLU A 519 -31.49 4.21 -1.79
C GLU A 519 -30.35 3.57 -2.59
N GLY A 520 -30.68 2.94 -3.73
CA GLY A 520 -29.69 2.43 -4.69
C GLY A 520 -28.84 3.54 -5.31
N GLN A 521 -29.42 4.73 -5.56
CA GLN A 521 -28.64 5.89 -6.01
C GLN A 521 -27.70 6.40 -4.93
N LEU A 522 -28.06 6.30 -3.65
CA LEU A 522 -27.18 6.60 -2.53
C LEU A 522 -26.02 5.59 -2.48
N LEU A 523 -26.31 4.29 -2.49
CA LEU A 523 -25.33 3.21 -2.39
C LEU A 523 -24.24 3.30 -3.48
N ARG A 524 -24.62 3.56 -4.75
CA ARG A 524 -23.64 3.65 -5.83
C ARG A 524 -22.63 4.79 -5.69
N SER A 525 -22.91 5.75 -4.82
CA SER A 525 -22.03 6.89 -4.55
C SER A 525 -21.05 6.64 -3.38
N ILE A 526 -21.18 5.49 -2.68
CA ILE A 526 -20.34 5.10 -1.54
C ILE A 526 -19.26 4.13 -2.03
N TYR A 527 -18.00 4.56 -1.97
CA TYR A 527 -16.85 3.75 -2.38
C TYR A 527 -16.11 3.24 -1.14
N HIS A 528 -16.67 2.21 -0.52
CA HIS A 528 -16.13 1.61 0.71
C HIS A 528 -16.41 0.09 0.74
N GLU A 529 -15.59 -0.69 1.46
CA GLU A 529 -15.81 -2.13 1.62
C GLU A 529 -17.12 -2.47 2.36
N CYS A 530 -17.61 -1.56 3.21
CA CYS A 530 -18.88 -1.64 3.91
C CYS A 530 -19.97 -0.77 3.24
N ASP A 531 -19.92 -0.61 1.92
CA ASP A 531 -20.80 0.28 1.14
C ASP A 531 -22.28 0.11 1.46
N LEU A 532 -22.79 -1.12 1.41
CA LEU A 532 -24.19 -1.45 1.70
C LEU A 532 -24.55 -1.14 3.18
N LEU A 533 -23.69 -1.49 4.13
CA LEU A 533 -23.96 -1.24 5.55
C LEU A 533 -23.99 0.25 5.88
N ILE A 534 -23.14 1.05 5.23
CA ILE A 534 -23.15 2.52 5.35
C ILE A 534 -24.44 3.07 4.78
N ALA A 535 -24.86 2.62 3.59
CA ALA A 535 -26.12 3.02 2.95
C ALA A 535 -27.33 2.67 3.82
N GLU A 536 -27.39 1.44 4.34
CA GLU A 536 -28.42 1.00 5.29
C GLU A 536 -28.47 1.87 6.55
N SER A 537 -27.31 2.22 7.11
CA SER A 537 -27.22 3.06 8.29
C SER A 537 -27.72 4.48 8.03
N ILE A 538 -27.49 5.04 6.82
CA ILE A 538 -28.03 6.33 6.40
C ILE A 538 -29.56 6.22 6.23
N SER A 539 -30.06 5.23 5.51
CA SER A 539 -31.48 5.02 5.25
C SER A 539 -32.29 4.77 6.52
N ALA A 540 -31.67 4.15 7.54
CA ALA A 540 -32.27 3.96 8.87
C ALA A 540 -32.20 5.20 9.79
N GLY A 541 -31.64 6.34 9.33
CA GLY A 541 -31.55 7.58 10.11
C GLY A 541 -30.52 7.53 11.26
N VAL A 542 -29.58 6.57 11.24
CA VAL A 542 -28.60 6.40 12.32
C VAL A 542 -27.71 7.64 12.51
N PHE A 543 -27.50 8.40 11.45
CA PHE A 543 -26.62 9.58 11.45
C PHE A 543 -27.37 10.91 11.59
N GLU A 544 -28.68 10.88 11.76
CA GLU A 544 -29.49 12.09 11.97
C GLU A 544 -29.27 12.71 13.35
N ASP A 545 -29.39 14.03 13.43
CA ASP A 545 -29.28 14.82 14.66
C ASP A 545 -27.95 14.65 15.42
N LEU A 546 -26.86 14.38 14.69
CA LEU A 546 -25.54 14.24 15.28
C LEU A 546 -24.72 15.53 15.17
N GLU A 547 -23.91 15.82 16.20
CA GLU A 547 -22.83 16.79 16.06
C GLU A 547 -21.69 16.24 15.14
N PRO A 548 -20.93 17.10 14.44
CA PRO A 548 -19.87 16.65 13.52
C PRO A 548 -18.88 15.66 14.13
N ALA A 549 -18.46 15.88 15.38
CA ALA A 549 -17.54 14.98 16.07
C ALA A 549 -18.15 13.60 16.40
N ALA A 550 -19.45 13.53 16.69
CA ALA A 550 -20.13 12.27 16.90
C ALA A 550 -20.29 11.48 15.60
N LEU A 551 -20.61 12.17 14.50
CA LEU A 551 -20.66 11.57 13.17
C LEU A 551 -19.30 10.99 12.77
N ALA A 552 -18.21 11.76 12.90
CA ALA A 552 -16.85 11.27 12.64
C ALA A 552 -16.52 10.03 13.48
N GLY A 553 -16.88 10.05 14.77
CA GLY A 553 -16.71 8.90 15.65
C GLY A 553 -17.47 7.67 15.17
N LEU A 554 -18.74 7.81 14.77
CA LEU A 554 -19.53 6.68 14.26
C LEU A 554 -18.99 6.14 12.92
N LEU A 555 -18.65 7.02 12.00
CA LEU A 555 -18.08 6.61 10.70
C LEU A 555 -16.77 5.83 10.87
N SER A 556 -16.02 6.07 11.95
CA SER A 556 -14.80 5.32 12.22
C SER A 556 -15.03 3.82 12.44
N CYS A 557 -16.24 3.38 12.80
CA CYS A 557 -16.54 1.96 13.00
C CYS A 557 -16.46 1.13 11.71
N PHE A 558 -16.64 1.76 10.56
CA PHE A 558 -16.49 1.10 9.25
C PHE A 558 -15.02 1.05 8.79
N VAL A 559 -14.21 1.99 9.26
CA VAL A 559 -12.80 2.18 8.87
C VAL A 559 -11.87 1.34 9.74
N TYR A 560 -12.04 1.42 11.06
CA TYR A 560 -11.16 0.80 12.03
C TYR A 560 -11.33 -0.71 12.08
N GLU A 561 -10.23 -1.41 12.38
CA GLU A 561 -10.21 -2.86 12.62
C GLU A 561 -9.24 -3.16 13.77
N SER A 562 -9.76 -3.72 14.85
CA SER A 562 -8.96 -4.16 15.98
C SER A 562 -8.11 -5.37 15.61
N LYS A 563 -6.82 -5.34 15.94
CA LYS A 563 -5.95 -6.53 15.85
C LYS A 563 -6.41 -7.55 16.92
N ARG A 564 -7.38 -8.39 16.59
CA ARG A 564 -7.77 -9.52 17.45
C ARG A 564 -6.59 -10.47 17.57
N SER A 565 -5.88 -10.42 18.68
CA SER A 565 -4.98 -11.50 19.02
C SER A 565 -5.83 -12.76 19.22
N SER A 566 -5.47 -13.85 18.55
CA SER A 566 -6.12 -15.19 18.63
C SER A 566 -6.16 -15.81 20.05
N ARG A 567 -5.90 -15.03 21.09
CA ARG A 567 -5.96 -15.41 22.50
C ARG A 567 -7.23 -14.97 23.26
N ALA A 568 -8.12 -14.18 22.65
CA ALA A 568 -9.26 -13.60 23.37
C ALA A 568 -10.54 -14.45 23.42
N THR A 569 -10.59 -15.66 22.86
CA THR A 569 -11.78 -16.53 22.89
C THR A 569 -12.09 -17.13 24.26
N ASN A 570 -11.25 -16.97 25.28
CA ASN A 570 -11.48 -17.49 26.63
C ASN A 570 -11.59 -16.42 27.74
N ALA A 571 -11.42 -15.16 27.46
CA ALA A 571 -11.51 -14.07 28.47
C ALA A 571 -12.83 -13.30 28.47
N ALA A 572 -13.69 -13.48 27.48
CA ALA A 572 -14.97 -12.73 27.34
C ALA A 572 -16.08 -13.21 28.31
N LYS A 573 -15.81 -14.15 29.21
CA LYS A 573 -16.80 -14.63 30.23
C LYS A 573 -16.58 -14.11 31.64
N GLN A 574 -15.61 -13.23 31.89
CA GLN A 574 -15.38 -12.64 33.21
C GLN A 574 -14.95 -11.18 33.14
N VAL A 575 -15.81 -10.27 32.72
CA VAL A 575 -15.72 -8.87 33.13
C VAL A 575 -16.97 -8.57 33.96
N SER A 576 -16.87 -8.92 35.23
CA SER A 576 -17.74 -8.49 36.30
C SER A 576 -17.55 -6.98 36.54
N THR A 577 -18.64 -6.27 36.37
CA THR A 577 -18.99 -4.96 36.96
C THR A 577 -18.10 -4.52 38.14
N LYS A 578 -17.15 -3.62 37.90
CA LYS A 578 -16.70 -2.65 38.88
C LYS A 578 -17.06 -1.24 38.39
N LYS A 579 -18.21 -0.77 38.88
CA LYS A 579 -18.63 0.63 38.79
C LYS A 579 -17.58 1.51 39.48
N LYS A 580 -16.80 2.25 38.75
CA LYS A 580 -16.18 3.49 39.25
C LYS A 580 -17.11 4.65 38.88
N ARG A 581 -17.71 5.25 39.90
CA ARG A 581 -18.46 6.50 39.81
C ARG A 581 -17.51 7.61 39.39
N VAL A 582 -17.74 8.19 38.25
CA VAL A 582 -17.20 9.50 37.85
C VAL A 582 -18.33 10.52 38.13
N HIS A 583 -17.99 11.58 38.85
CA HIS A 583 -18.89 12.68 39.18
C HIS A 583 -19.47 13.34 37.93
N HIS A 584 -20.79 13.41 37.85
CA HIS A 584 -21.51 14.21 36.88
C HIS A 584 -21.64 15.65 37.38
N ASP A 585 -21.12 16.59 36.57
CA ASP A 585 -21.58 17.98 36.63
C ASP A 585 -22.89 18.10 35.83
N ARG A 586 -23.94 18.51 36.51
CA ARG A 586 -25.26 18.78 35.93
C ARG A 586 -25.31 20.22 35.44
N LEU A 587 -25.29 20.43 34.12
CA LEU A 587 -25.87 21.66 33.51
C LEU A 587 -26.10 21.38 32.01
N GLY A 588 -27.36 21.46 31.55
CA GLY A 588 -27.77 21.53 30.14
C GLY A 588 -27.95 20.18 29.45
N GLN A 589 -28.98 19.39 29.83
CA GLN A 589 -29.39 18.20 29.06
C GLN A 589 -30.35 18.57 27.92
N GLU A 590 -29.85 18.96 26.77
CA GLU A 590 -30.42 18.51 25.50
C GLU A 590 -30.06 17.04 25.36
N ARG A 591 -30.98 16.18 24.90
CA ARG A 591 -30.77 14.74 24.71
C ARG A 591 -29.71 14.55 23.61
N ARG A 592 -28.43 14.58 23.96
CA ARG A 592 -27.34 14.12 23.04
C ARG A 592 -27.46 12.62 22.90
N VAL A 593 -27.81 12.16 21.71
CA VAL A 593 -27.85 10.73 21.39
C VAL A 593 -26.44 10.16 21.59
N SER A 594 -26.32 9.14 22.41
CA SER A 594 -25.03 8.54 22.77
C SER A 594 -24.43 7.79 21.56
N ILE A 595 -23.15 8.02 21.23
CA ILE A 595 -22.40 7.24 20.23
C ILE A 595 -22.58 5.72 20.47
N THR A 596 -22.56 5.29 21.71
CA THR A 596 -22.76 3.87 22.09
C THR A 596 -24.14 3.34 21.68
N GLU A 597 -25.18 4.16 21.71
CA GLU A 597 -26.53 3.78 21.30
C GLU A 597 -26.61 3.60 19.80
N ARG A 598 -26.08 4.56 19.03
CA ARG A 598 -26.01 4.49 17.56
C ARG A 598 -25.13 3.32 17.07
N LEU A 599 -24.03 3.01 17.76
CA LEU A 599 -23.22 1.82 17.44
C LEU A 599 -24.01 0.50 17.64
N ARG A 600 -24.93 0.45 18.61
CA ARG A 600 -25.81 -0.73 18.76
C ARG A 600 -26.79 -0.83 17.59
N GLU A 601 -27.35 0.28 17.13
CA GLU A 601 -28.22 0.33 15.93
C GLU A 601 -27.46 -0.18 14.71
N ILE A 602 -26.24 0.30 14.45
CA ILE A 602 -25.38 -0.19 13.34
C ILE A 602 -25.15 -1.71 13.44
N ASN A 603 -24.90 -2.25 14.64
CA ASN A 603 -24.72 -3.68 14.82
C ASN A 603 -26.00 -4.49 14.54
N VAL A 604 -27.18 -3.96 14.87
CA VAL A 604 -28.46 -4.59 14.53
C VAL A 604 -28.67 -4.60 13.02
N ILE A 605 -28.42 -3.47 12.35
CA ILE A 605 -28.49 -3.37 10.88
C ILE A 605 -27.50 -4.35 10.24
N SER A 606 -26.27 -4.41 10.74
CA SER A 606 -25.25 -5.36 10.27
C SER A 606 -25.73 -6.82 10.36
N ALA A 607 -26.39 -7.19 11.45
CA ALA A 607 -26.94 -8.54 11.61
C ALA A 607 -28.06 -8.82 10.58
N THR A 608 -28.94 -7.85 10.33
CA THR A 608 -30.03 -7.99 9.35
C THR A 608 -29.49 -8.14 7.93
N VAL A 609 -28.52 -7.30 7.54
CA VAL A 609 -27.88 -7.42 6.21
C VAL A 609 -27.21 -8.79 6.04
N ARG A 610 -26.54 -9.25 7.09
CA ARG A 610 -25.89 -10.57 7.08
C ARG A 610 -26.87 -11.73 6.88
N GLU A 611 -28.03 -11.69 7.51
CA GLU A 611 -29.07 -12.70 7.31
C GLU A 611 -29.54 -12.78 5.84
N VAL A 612 -29.64 -11.63 5.17
CA VAL A 612 -29.96 -11.56 3.75
C VAL A 612 -28.82 -12.11 2.90
N GLU A 613 -27.56 -11.71 3.19
CA GLU A 613 -26.37 -12.20 2.49
C GLU A 613 -26.24 -13.74 2.60
N GLU A 614 -26.48 -14.32 3.80
CA GLU A 614 -26.45 -15.77 3.98
C GLU A 614 -27.48 -16.50 3.10
N ARG A 615 -28.68 -15.92 2.95
CA ARG A 615 -29.76 -16.46 2.10
C ARG A 615 -29.33 -16.59 0.64
N TYR A 616 -28.60 -15.61 0.13
CA TYR A 616 -28.08 -15.60 -1.24
C TYR A 616 -26.64 -16.09 -1.38
N ARG A 617 -26.05 -16.62 -0.28
CA ARG A 617 -24.67 -17.13 -0.25
C ARG A 617 -23.63 -16.09 -0.68
N VAL A 618 -23.88 -14.83 -0.39
CA VAL A 618 -22.91 -13.76 -0.57
C VAL A 618 -21.94 -13.75 0.60
N PRO A 619 -20.63 -13.67 0.38
CA PRO A 619 -19.66 -13.53 1.48
C PRO A 619 -19.93 -12.24 2.26
N HIS A 620 -19.88 -12.35 3.60
CA HIS A 620 -20.09 -11.20 4.47
C HIS A 620 -19.00 -10.16 4.31
N PHE A 621 -19.38 -8.91 4.52
CA PHE A 621 -18.45 -7.80 4.65
C PHE A 621 -17.81 -7.79 6.06
N LYS A 622 -16.85 -6.88 6.25
CA LYS A 622 -16.21 -6.62 7.53
C LYS A 622 -17.24 -6.19 8.59
N GLU A 623 -17.12 -6.72 9.81
CA GLU A 623 -17.94 -6.29 10.93
C GLU A 623 -17.55 -4.87 11.37
N PRO A 624 -18.53 -4.00 11.72
CA PRO A 624 -18.23 -2.69 12.23
C PRO A 624 -17.53 -2.78 13.59
N ASP A 625 -16.45 -1.99 13.78
CA ASP A 625 -15.65 -1.96 15.00
C ASP A 625 -15.69 -0.59 15.66
N GLY A 626 -16.49 -0.44 16.71
CA GLY A 626 -16.72 0.83 17.40
C GLY A 626 -15.62 1.28 18.37
N HIS A 627 -14.55 0.51 18.57
CA HIS A 627 -13.52 0.83 19.57
C HIS A 627 -12.74 2.12 19.28
N PHE A 628 -12.76 2.60 18.04
CA PHE A 628 -12.08 3.83 17.65
C PHE A 628 -12.98 5.09 17.68
N ALA A 629 -14.27 4.93 17.95
CA ALA A 629 -15.26 5.98 17.84
C ALA A 629 -15.05 7.14 18.83
N THR A 630 -14.76 6.84 20.09
CA THR A 630 -14.48 7.83 21.14
C THR A 630 -13.20 8.60 20.87
N ILE A 631 -12.17 7.93 20.31
CA ILE A 631 -10.86 8.50 20.00
C ILE A 631 -10.99 9.55 18.90
N ILE A 632 -11.65 9.22 17.78
CA ILE A 632 -11.87 10.16 16.67
C ILE A 632 -12.82 11.29 17.09
N ALA A 633 -13.86 11.01 17.87
CA ALA A 633 -14.75 12.05 18.38
C ALA A 633 -14.01 13.04 19.30
N ALA A 634 -13.11 12.56 20.17
CA ALA A 634 -12.26 13.43 20.99
C ALA A 634 -11.34 14.31 20.13
N TRP A 635 -10.71 13.71 19.10
CA TRP A 635 -9.89 14.46 18.13
C TRP A 635 -10.71 15.55 17.43
N ALA A 636 -11.86 15.22 16.86
CA ALA A 636 -12.70 16.17 16.15
C ALA A 636 -13.24 17.30 17.06
N ARG A 637 -13.35 17.08 18.38
CA ARG A 637 -13.66 18.13 19.38
C ARG A 637 -12.49 18.99 19.78
N GLY A 638 -11.29 18.77 19.23
CA GLY A 638 -10.11 19.61 19.48
C GLY A 638 -9.11 19.06 20.50
N ALA A 639 -9.22 17.80 20.92
CA ALA A 639 -8.21 17.18 21.78
C ALA A 639 -6.83 17.17 21.11
N THR A 640 -5.75 17.31 21.91
CA THR A 640 -4.37 17.25 21.39
C THR A 640 -3.99 15.84 20.93
N LEU A 641 -2.97 15.73 20.07
CA LEU A 641 -2.46 14.43 19.61
C LEU A 641 -2.06 13.54 20.79
N GLY A 642 -1.32 14.07 21.78
CA GLY A 642 -0.96 13.30 22.96
C GLY A 642 -2.17 12.74 23.71
N THR A 643 -3.20 13.57 23.92
CA THR A 643 -4.43 13.14 24.61
C THR A 643 -5.15 11.99 23.87
N VAL A 644 -5.22 12.05 22.52
CA VAL A 644 -5.90 10.99 21.75
C VAL A 644 -5.07 9.72 21.66
N LEU A 645 -3.74 9.81 21.68
CA LEU A 645 -2.88 8.63 21.75
C LEU A 645 -2.98 7.94 23.11
N ASP A 646 -2.99 8.70 24.22
CA ASP A 646 -3.20 8.16 25.57
C ASP A 646 -4.58 7.49 25.69
N LEU A 647 -5.62 8.09 25.09
CA LEU A 647 -6.96 7.51 25.06
C LEU A 647 -6.98 6.21 24.25
N ALA A 648 -6.30 6.20 23.09
CA ALA A 648 -6.19 5.02 22.24
C ALA A 648 -5.46 3.89 22.96
N ASP A 649 -4.35 4.18 23.64
CA ASP A 649 -3.60 3.19 24.42
C ASP A 649 -4.45 2.58 25.55
N ALA A 650 -5.31 3.39 26.17
CA ALA A 650 -6.20 2.93 27.22
C ALA A 650 -7.37 2.05 26.71
N GLU A 651 -7.93 2.36 25.53
CA GLU A 651 -9.12 1.69 24.99
C GLU A 651 -8.81 0.51 24.07
N ILE A 652 -7.80 0.64 23.22
CA ILE A 652 -7.49 -0.33 22.15
C ILE A 652 -6.07 -0.90 22.20
N GLY A 653 -5.26 -0.42 23.15
CA GLY A 653 -3.86 -0.78 23.28
C GLY A 653 -2.95 0.08 22.40
N GLN A 654 -1.66 -0.21 22.42
CA GLN A 654 -0.63 0.62 21.79
C GLN A 654 -0.96 0.97 20.34
N THR A 655 -1.18 2.26 20.10
CA THR A 655 -1.53 2.83 18.79
C THR A 655 -0.44 3.77 18.33
N SER A 656 0.14 3.52 17.15
CA SER A 656 1.14 4.43 16.61
C SER A 656 0.49 5.72 16.07
N PRO A 657 1.19 6.88 16.13
CA PRO A 657 0.70 8.13 15.57
C PRO A 657 0.30 8.01 14.09
N GLY A 658 1.05 7.25 13.29
CA GLY A 658 0.72 7.04 11.88
C GLY A 658 -0.53 6.17 11.66
N ASP A 659 -0.81 5.20 12.53
CA ASP A 659 -2.06 4.43 12.47
C ASP A 659 -3.26 5.32 12.80
N PHE A 660 -3.11 6.20 13.82
CA PHE A 660 -4.13 7.20 14.13
C PHE A 660 -4.39 8.12 12.93
N VAL A 661 -3.34 8.74 12.37
CA VAL A 661 -3.46 9.64 11.21
C VAL A 661 -4.08 8.94 10.00
N ARG A 662 -3.70 7.67 9.72
CA ARG A 662 -4.28 6.89 8.63
C ARG A 662 -5.78 6.68 8.82
N ASN A 663 -6.21 6.21 10.00
CA ASN A 663 -7.62 5.99 10.28
C ASN A 663 -8.41 7.32 10.25
N ALA A 664 -7.87 8.39 10.83
CA ALA A 664 -8.48 9.71 10.77
C ALA A 664 -8.70 10.21 9.33
N LYS A 665 -7.70 10.01 8.45
CA LYS A 665 -7.83 10.35 7.01
C LYS A 665 -8.88 9.52 6.30
N GLN A 666 -8.99 8.22 6.58
CA GLN A 666 -10.03 7.38 6.00
C GLN A 666 -11.43 7.80 6.48
N VAL A 667 -11.57 8.22 7.76
CA VAL A 667 -12.82 8.81 8.24
C VAL A 667 -13.14 10.12 7.52
N ALA A 668 -12.14 11.00 7.36
CA ALA A 668 -12.33 12.27 6.64
C ALA A 668 -12.70 12.03 5.16
N ASP A 669 -12.10 11.03 4.50
CA ASP A 669 -12.45 10.63 3.13
C ASP A 669 -13.91 10.14 3.04
N LEU A 670 -14.35 9.33 4.00
CA LEU A 670 -15.74 8.87 4.07
C LEU A 670 -16.70 10.04 4.33
N CYS A 671 -16.35 10.98 5.21
CA CYS A 671 -17.09 12.22 5.42
C CYS A 671 -17.19 13.05 4.13
N GLU A 672 -16.10 13.17 3.37
CA GLU A 672 -16.09 13.88 2.08
C GLU A 672 -17.03 13.22 1.06
N GLN A 673 -17.04 11.88 1.00
CA GLN A 673 -17.95 11.13 0.12
C GLN A 673 -19.41 11.44 0.49
N LEU A 674 -19.78 11.36 1.76
CA LEU A 674 -21.13 11.71 2.24
C LEU A 674 -21.46 13.18 1.97
N GLY A 675 -20.52 14.09 2.18
CA GLY A 675 -20.69 15.51 1.92
C GLY A 675 -21.00 15.88 0.47
N ARG A 676 -20.58 15.05 -0.48
CA ARG A 676 -20.91 15.21 -1.92
C ARG A 676 -22.34 14.79 -2.27
N MET A 677 -23.05 14.14 -1.36
CA MET A 677 -24.38 13.55 -1.61
C MET A 677 -25.53 14.45 -1.09
N ARG A 678 -25.35 15.79 -1.08
CA ARG A 678 -26.36 16.77 -0.58
C ARG A 678 -27.76 16.62 -1.16
N HIS A 679 -27.86 16.07 -2.36
CA HIS A 679 -29.13 15.82 -3.04
C HIS A 679 -29.74 14.45 -2.70
N LEU A 680 -29.05 13.62 -1.92
CA LEU A 680 -29.46 12.27 -1.56
C LEU A 680 -29.64 12.06 -0.05
N THR A 681 -29.03 12.91 0.78
CA THR A 681 -29.09 12.76 2.24
C THR A 681 -28.91 14.10 2.97
N ASP A 682 -29.61 14.29 4.09
CA ASP A 682 -29.51 15.46 4.97
C ASP A 682 -28.23 15.45 5.83
N VAL A 683 -27.53 14.32 5.90
CA VAL A 683 -26.28 14.15 6.66
C VAL A 683 -25.09 14.89 6.00
N ALA A 684 -25.23 15.31 4.75
CA ALA A 684 -24.12 15.81 3.94
C ALA A 684 -23.41 17.05 4.52
N ASP A 685 -24.15 18.02 5.04
CA ASP A 685 -23.55 19.25 5.60
C ASP A 685 -22.77 18.94 6.89
N VAL A 686 -23.36 18.15 7.79
CA VAL A 686 -22.68 17.69 9.02
C VAL A 686 -21.44 16.84 8.68
N ALA A 687 -21.49 16.07 7.61
CA ALA A 687 -20.34 15.28 7.17
C ALA A 687 -19.16 16.17 6.69
N LEU A 688 -19.43 17.28 6.00
CA LEU A 688 -18.38 18.23 5.63
C LEU A 688 -17.78 18.94 6.86
N GLU A 689 -18.61 19.31 7.84
CA GLU A 689 -18.10 19.86 9.10
C GLU A 689 -17.28 18.81 9.87
N ALA A 690 -17.71 17.56 9.89
CA ALA A 690 -16.97 16.46 10.49
C ALA A 690 -15.62 16.22 9.81
N ARG A 691 -15.57 16.26 8.46
CA ARG A 691 -14.33 16.21 7.69
C ARG A 691 -13.35 17.29 8.13
N ASP A 692 -13.81 18.55 8.18
CA ASP A 692 -12.97 19.70 8.51
C ASP A 692 -12.46 19.62 9.96
N ALA A 693 -13.30 19.13 10.87
CA ALA A 693 -12.94 18.91 12.27
C ALA A 693 -11.88 17.79 12.44
N VAL A 694 -11.88 16.80 11.55
CA VAL A 694 -10.89 15.71 11.56
C VAL A 694 -9.58 16.13 10.86
N LEU A 695 -9.68 16.87 9.73
CA LEU A 695 -8.53 17.33 8.94
C LEU A 695 -7.88 18.58 9.58
N ARG A 696 -7.16 18.40 10.69
CA ARG A 696 -6.40 19.44 11.36
C ARG A 696 -5.04 18.94 11.80
N SER A 697 -4.10 19.86 12.09
CA SER A 697 -2.75 19.56 12.62
C SER A 697 -2.08 18.43 11.85
N VAL A 698 -1.54 17.42 12.52
CA VAL A 698 -0.83 16.25 11.93
C VAL A 698 -1.64 15.49 10.88
N VAL A 699 -2.96 15.54 10.93
CA VAL A 699 -3.83 14.90 9.94
C VAL A 699 -3.91 15.73 8.67
N ALA A 700 -3.96 17.06 8.76
CA ALA A 700 -3.99 18.00 7.63
C ALA A 700 -2.60 18.13 6.99
N GLY A 701 -1.54 18.32 7.79
CA GLY A 701 -0.18 18.59 7.31
C GLY A 701 0.42 17.52 6.38
N ALA A 702 -0.17 16.34 6.36
CA ALA A 702 0.19 15.28 5.42
C ALA A 702 -0.52 15.39 4.05
N SER A 703 -1.29 16.44 3.80
CA SER A 703 -2.07 16.63 2.55
C SER A 703 -1.57 17.77 1.69
N THR A 704 -0.72 18.64 2.21
CA THR A 704 -0.18 19.79 1.45
C THR A 704 0.98 19.35 0.55
N VAL A 705 0.74 19.38 -0.77
CA VAL A 705 1.81 19.32 -1.77
C VAL A 705 2.49 20.68 -1.76
N HIS A 706 3.61 20.83 -1.02
CA HIS A 706 4.44 22.02 -1.16
C HIS A 706 5.16 21.94 -2.51
N PRO A 707 5.16 23.01 -3.32
CA PRO A 707 6.04 23.08 -4.49
C PRO A 707 7.49 22.88 -3.99
N ARG A 708 8.23 21.98 -4.60
CA ARG A 708 9.68 21.94 -4.43
C ARG A 708 10.23 23.22 -5.04
N GLU A 709 10.77 24.15 -4.25
CA GLU A 709 11.60 25.24 -4.71
C GLU A 709 12.95 24.74 -5.26
#